data_10bc044fe4245a0b43799c4a89655084
#
_entry.id   10bc044fe4245a0b43799c4a89655084
#
_cell.length_a   1.000
_cell.length_b   1.000
_cell.length_c   1.000
_cell.angle_alpha   90.00
_cell.angle_beta   90.00
_cell.angle_gamma   90.00
#
_symmetry.space_group_name_H-M   'P 1'
#
loop_
_entity.id
_entity.type
_entity.pdbx_description
1 polymer ?
#
loop_
_entity_poly.entity_id
_entity_poly.type
_entity_poly.pdbx_seq_one_letter_code
_entity_poly.pdbx_strand_id
1 'polypeptide(L)'
;AARPSEVFKEVSPRLAARGISSECTLAARFGQTAVGRQFAALSDVVARMKDAGEDPERAATWWPAPELADWLYSPLSGMDSNSARMFDKKIRSNRSLTPEAVLRTLQSYQSQTTTKRQRSDQSKPYAQVPAVCASVVSYLWQERPVSALKAMCAVAGALPPSAFGWRDGSVRAGVEVSMAAKAIETLTDVAHGLDVPQSAAVTVLDGLTVSARRRAESTDFAHTGYEGDADMPCVRFMTLAEAALLPAGSVDAVFVADVDVDNFPLSHEEGALATLAAKLGAAPMELEPAARLRDLFDRALAAARSRAVLARVTHDRQAKDRYPAAMWTELTAAVRAAGRVVTVTSVGEGDIAADLDTAAGMGLKRRRVACLPPQELGEDAIRHLVLYQRDPNDPSRLVPRQLSASQIEGYVTCPLCWFMSSRVRPQSLDAGFGNMEKGNFVHDVMYRLHAELAEEGVPRVTPENLEACLEKLRDVFDCVRAEHARNKTSSSAALVAHSALEHVQVDEILPQLEAVVRYEAGALAPFAPAYLEYSFNGLGVEYAGRPLGGRIDRVDVDAEGRAMVIDYKHRMDVNAFKLADPTVAKRDGAVPADDPDWLPEHTQSLIYAQALRHSELALDARGALYFSTKGGAPAMRGAVSEEFVEVESGDGRVPGLRTGFPDAEHGGTMGFDELLERVEQTIARKLDALEAGDVSAAEKPGARCAFNHDLGFERRDA
;
A
#
# COMPACT_ATOMS: atom_id res chain seq x y z
N ALA A 1 -2.78 -27.91 -27.23
CA ALA A 1 -2.03 -27.96 -25.98
C ALA A 1 -2.87 -28.60 -24.88
N ALA A 2 -2.22 -29.29 -23.93
CA ALA A 2 -2.92 -29.83 -22.76
C ALA A 2 -3.52 -28.70 -21.89
N ARG A 3 -2.81 -27.58 -21.81
CA ARG A 3 -3.21 -26.38 -21.07
C ARG A 3 -3.21 -25.15 -21.97
N PRO A 4 -4.18 -25.04 -22.89
CA PRO A 4 -4.16 -23.99 -23.91
C PRO A 4 -4.19 -22.58 -23.33
N SER A 5 -4.84 -22.38 -22.18
CA SER A 5 -4.93 -21.06 -21.52
C SER A 5 -3.59 -20.59 -20.95
N GLU A 6 -2.74 -21.50 -20.46
CA GLU A 6 -1.41 -21.16 -19.96
C GLU A 6 -0.48 -20.80 -21.12
N VAL A 7 -0.47 -21.64 -22.15
CA VAL A 7 0.32 -21.40 -23.36
C VAL A 7 -0.13 -20.09 -24.05
N PHE A 8 -1.45 -19.81 -24.12
CA PHE A 8 -1.97 -18.56 -24.67
C PHE A 8 -1.46 -17.33 -23.91
N LYS A 9 -1.43 -17.36 -22.58
CA LYS A 9 -0.91 -16.25 -21.76
C LYS A 9 0.54 -15.90 -22.06
N GLU A 10 1.36 -16.91 -22.28
CA GLU A 10 2.79 -16.75 -22.55
C GLU A 10 3.10 -16.38 -24.00
N VAL A 11 2.35 -16.93 -24.95
CA VAL A 11 2.66 -16.84 -26.39
C VAL A 11 1.90 -15.69 -27.07
N SER A 12 0.67 -15.40 -26.65
CA SER A 12 -0.17 -14.40 -27.32
C SER A 12 0.44 -12.99 -27.36
N PRO A 13 1.15 -12.48 -26.32
CA PRO A 13 1.80 -11.18 -26.40
C PRO A 13 2.95 -11.16 -27.44
N ARG A 14 3.64 -12.28 -27.59
CA ARG A 14 4.75 -12.43 -28.58
C ARG A 14 4.24 -12.51 -30.01
N LEU A 15 3.07 -13.15 -30.22
CA LEU A 15 2.40 -13.19 -31.50
C LEU A 15 1.86 -11.81 -31.87
N ALA A 16 1.23 -11.10 -30.92
CA ALA A 16 0.72 -9.75 -31.13
C ALA A 16 1.85 -8.76 -31.49
N ALA A 17 3.01 -8.87 -30.87
CA ALA A 17 4.20 -8.07 -31.20
C ALA A 17 4.74 -8.35 -32.62
N ARG A 18 4.36 -9.46 -33.25
CA ARG A 18 4.70 -9.85 -34.64
C ARG A 18 3.53 -9.63 -35.62
N GLY A 19 2.49 -8.92 -35.19
CA GLY A 19 1.33 -8.65 -36.05
C GLY A 19 0.38 -9.85 -36.21
N ILE A 20 0.52 -10.90 -35.37
CA ILE A 20 -0.28 -12.13 -35.50
C ILE A 20 -1.36 -12.13 -34.42
N SER A 21 -2.63 -12.14 -34.85
CA SER A 21 -3.79 -12.29 -33.97
C SER A 21 -3.86 -13.69 -33.38
N SER A 22 -4.34 -13.81 -32.17
CA SER A 22 -4.51 -15.12 -31.53
C SER A 22 -5.78 -15.17 -30.67
N GLU A 23 -6.36 -16.37 -30.55
CA GLU A 23 -7.55 -16.59 -29.74
C GLU A 23 -7.46 -17.87 -28.93
N CYS A 24 -8.11 -17.88 -27.76
CA CYS A 24 -8.22 -19.03 -26.89
C CYS A 24 -9.56 -19.04 -26.18
N THR A 25 -10.17 -20.20 -26.03
CA THR A 25 -11.29 -20.39 -25.11
C THR A 25 -10.73 -20.57 -23.70
N LEU A 26 -11.02 -19.63 -22.81
CA LEU A 26 -10.61 -19.69 -21.44
C LEU A 26 -11.75 -20.25 -20.60
N ALA A 27 -11.48 -21.34 -19.89
CA ALA A 27 -12.34 -21.78 -18.81
C ALA A 27 -11.81 -21.14 -17.49
N ALA A 28 -12.64 -20.36 -16.84
CA ALA A 28 -12.31 -19.76 -15.57
C ALA A 28 -13.42 -20.06 -14.55
N ARG A 29 -13.03 -20.26 -13.30
CA ARG A 29 -14.01 -20.31 -12.20
C ARG A 29 -14.53 -18.90 -11.96
N PHE A 30 -15.82 -18.78 -11.69
CA PHE A 30 -16.44 -17.49 -11.40
C PHE A 30 -15.73 -16.76 -10.26
N GLY A 31 -15.36 -17.47 -9.18
CA GLY A 31 -14.58 -16.91 -8.07
C GLY A 31 -13.19 -16.37 -8.45
N GLN A 32 -12.67 -16.65 -9.65
CA GLN A 32 -11.41 -16.09 -10.16
C GLN A 32 -11.63 -14.81 -10.99
N THR A 33 -12.86 -14.47 -11.33
CA THR A 33 -13.20 -13.22 -12.03
C THR A 33 -13.15 -12.01 -11.07
N ALA A 34 -13.06 -10.80 -11.57
CA ALA A 34 -13.11 -9.59 -10.74
C ALA A 34 -14.44 -9.47 -10.00
N VAL A 35 -15.55 -9.71 -10.71
CA VAL A 35 -16.89 -9.71 -10.12
C VAL A 35 -17.05 -10.80 -9.07
N GLY A 36 -16.61 -12.03 -9.37
CA GLY A 36 -16.75 -13.18 -8.47
C GLY A 36 -15.95 -13.02 -7.19
N ARG A 37 -14.70 -12.61 -7.28
CA ARG A 37 -13.85 -12.33 -6.11
C ARG A 37 -14.45 -11.25 -5.22
N GLN A 38 -14.89 -10.15 -5.82
CA GLN A 38 -15.48 -9.04 -5.06
C GLN A 38 -16.80 -9.44 -4.42
N PHE A 39 -17.62 -10.23 -5.14
CA PHE A 39 -18.87 -10.76 -4.60
C PHE A 39 -18.63 -11.69 -3.41
N ALA A 40 -17.70 -12.64 -3.52
CA ALA A 40 -17.38 -13.57 -2.45
C ALA A 40 -16.82 -12.86 -1.21
N ALA A 41 -15.84 -11.98 -1.40
CA ALA A 41 -15.24 -11.20 -0.32
C ALA A 41 -16.28 -10.31 0.41
N LEU A 42 -17.14 -9.63 -0.36
CA LEU A 42 -18.17 -8.79 0.22
C LEU A 42 -19.28 -9.61 0.92
N SER A 43 -19.62 -10.78 0.39
CA SER A 43 -20.57 -11.70 1.03
C SER A 43 -20.08 -12.15 2.41
N ASP A 44 -18.79 -12.49 2.53
CA ASP A 44 -18.17 -12.84 3.80
C ASP A 44 -18.15 -11.66 4.78
N VAL A 45 -17.78 -10.45 4.30
CA VAL A 45 -17.84 -9.23 5.12
C VAL A 45 -19.23 -8.97 5.66
N VAL A 46 -20.25 -9.06 4.80
CA VAL A 46 -21.65 -8.81 5.20
C VAL A 46 -22.13 -9.88 6.17
N ALA A 47 -21.76 -11.14 6.01
CA ALA A 47 -22.09 -12.21 6.95
C ALA A 47 -21.49 -11.91 8.34
N ARG A 48 -20.22 -11.52 8.42
CA ARG A 48 -19.57 -11.10 9.67
C ARG A 48 -20.20 -9.84 10.27
N MET A 49 -20.62 -8.89 9.44
CA MET A 49 -21.34 -7.71 9.91
C MET A 49 -22.68 -8.06 10.54
N LYS A 50 -23.44 -8.98 9.92
CA LYS A 50 -24.74 -9.43 10.42
C LYS A 50 -24.59 -10.17 11.75
N ASP A 51 -23.62 -11.07 11.82
CA ASP A 51 -23.29 -11.84 13.03
C ASP A 51 -22.87 -10.90 14.19
N ALA A 52 -22.08 -9.86 13.92
CA ALA A 52 -21.72 -8.84 14.90
C ALA A 52 -22.91 -7.98 15.32
N GLY A 53 -23.86 -7.68 14.43
CA GLY A 53 -25.06 -6.90 14.74
C GLY A 53 -26.04 -7.62 15.64
N GLU A 54 -26.05 -8.96 15.62
CA GLU A 54 -26.92 -9.81 16.46
C GLU A 54 -26.37 -9.99 17.89
N ASP A 55 -25.07 -9.75 18.12
CA ASP A 55 -24.39 -9.90 19.41
C ASP A 55 -23.87 -8.53 19.91
N PRO A 56 -24.45 -7.98 21.02
CA PRO A 56 -24.00 -6.67 21.53
C PRO A 56 -22.51 -6.61 21.92
N GLU A 57 -21.92 -7.69 22.42
CA GLU A 57 -20.49 -7.72 22.78
C GLU A 57 -19.62 -7.69 21.52
N ARG A 58 -19.98 -8.45 20.50
CA ARG A 58 -19.29 -8.42 19.19
C ARG A 58 -19.50 -7.09 18.47
N ALA A 59 -20.69 -6.50 18.53
CA ALA A 59 -20.97 -5.19 17.96
C ALA A 59 -20.09 -4.09 18.58
N ALA A 60 -19.82 -4.17 19.89
CA ALA A 60 -18.99 -3.19 20.59
C ALA A 60 -17.51 -3.25 20.17
N THR A 61 -17.03 -4.40 19.74
CA THR A 61 -15.63 -4.62 19.32
C THR A 61 -15.46 -4.71 17.80
N TRP A 62 -16.55 -4.70 17.05
CA TRP A 62 -16.50 -4.84 15.59
C TRP A 62 -15.84 -3.63 14.93
N TRP A 63 -15.04 -3.91 13.92
CA TRP A 63 -14.40 -2.92 13.06
C TRP A 63 -14.59 -3.29 11.59
N PRO A 64 -14.86 -2.31 10.70
CA PRO A 64 -15.00 -2.59 9.27
C PRO A 64 -13.76 -3.28 8.71
N ALA A 65 -13.97 -4.44 8.11
CA ALA A 65 -12.90 -5.22 7.52
C ALA A 65 -12.24 -4.51 6.33
N PRO A 66 -10.95 -4.78 6.05
CA PRO A 66 -10.26 -4.23 4.88
C PRO A 66 -11.00 -4.46 3.57
N GLU A 67 -11.68 -5.60 3.42
CA GLU A 67 -12.45 -5.96 2.22
C GLU A 67 -13.63 -5.01 1.95
N LEU A 68 -14.14 -4.33 2.97
CA LEU A 68 -15.14 -3.27 2.78
C LEU A 68 -14.51 -2.04 2.11
N ALA A 69 -13.28 -1.69 2.46
CA ALA A 69 -12.53 -0.65 1.77
C ALA A 69 -12.23 -1.07 0.32
N ASP A 70 -11.81 -2.30 0.09
CA ASP A 70 -11.60 -2.84 -1.25
C ASP A 70 -12.86 -2.77 -2.11
N TRP A 71 -14.02 -3.07 -1.51
CA TRP A 71 -15.32 -2.89 -2.17
C TRP A 71 -15.58 -1.43 -2.57
N LEU A 72 -15.32 -0.48 -1.68
CA LEU A 72 -15.55 0.95 -1.95
C LEU A 72 -14.63 1.49 -3.06
N TYR A 73 -13.38 1.04 -3.08
CA TYR A 73 -12.42 1.41 -4.13
C TYR A 73 -12.59 0.61 -5.42
N SER A 74 -13.32 -0.48 -5.37
CA SER A 74 -13.61 -1.26 -6.57
C SER A 74 -14.48 -0.45 -7.55
N PRO A 75 -14.14 -0.44 -8.83
CA PRO A 75 -15.02 0.15 -9.87
C PRO A 75 -16.44 -0.39 -9.81
N LEU A 76 -16.64 -1.65 -9.38
CA LEU A 76 -17.93 -2.33 -9.28
C LEU A 76 -18.87 -1.75 -8.22
N SER A 77 -18.37 -0.94 -7.29
CA SER A 77 -19.18 -0.19 -6.34
C SER A 77 -19.93 0.97 -6.98
N GLY A 78 -19.48 1.38 -8.18
CA GLY A 78 -19.96 2.56 -8.89
C GLY A 78 -19.58 3.86 -8.19
N MET A 79 -18.60 3.88 -7.29
CA MET A 79 -18.11 5.10 -6.66
C MET A 79 -16.90 5.66 -7.41
N ASP A 80 -16.72 6.96 -7.37
CA ASP A 80 -15.46 7.58 -7.77
C ASP A 80 -14.43 7.47 -6.63
N SER A 81 -13.15 7.42 -6.98
CA SER A 81 -12.06 7.21 -6.02
C SER A 81 -12.01 8.26 -4.91
N ASN A 82 -12.41 9.51 -5.18
CA ASN A 82 -12.43 10.56 -4.16
C ASN A 82 -13.57 10.34 -3.15
N SER A 83 -14.77 10.01 -3.64
CA SER A 83 -15.90 9.67 -2.77
C SER A 83 -15.61 8.42 -1.93
N ALA A 84 -15.03 7.39 -2.53
CA ALA A 84 -14.60 6.18 -1.82
C ALA A 84 -13.60 6.50 -0.70
N ARG A 85 -12.57 7.30 -1.01
CA ARG A 85 -11.56 7.73 -0.04
C ARG A 85 -12.15 8.54 1.11
N MET A 86 -13.00 9.50 0.80
CA MET A 86 -13.64 10.35 1.84
C MET A 86 -14.52 9.52 2.77
N PHE A 87 -15.24 8.56 2.21
CA PHE A 87 -16.07 7.65 3.00
C PHE A 87 -15.23 6.73 3.89
N ASP A 88 -14.21 6.08 3.33
CA ASP A 88 -13.31 5.20 4.07
C ASP A 88 -12.61 5.95 5.21
N LYS A 89 -12.08 7.16 4.92
CA LYS A 89 -11.51 8.03 5.94
C LYS A 89 -12.52 8.35 7.06
N LYS A 90 -13.77 8.65 6.71
CA LYS A 90 -14.82 8.95 7.70
C LYS A 90 -15.15 7.75 8.58
N ILE A 91 -15.30 6.56 7.99
CA ILE A 91 -15.53 5.32 8.75
C ILE A 91 -14.41 5.10 9.75
N ARG A 92 -13.17 5.16 9.30
CA ARG A 92 -12.01 4.83 10.12
C ARG A 92 -11.71 5.86 11.19
N SER A 93 -11.81 7.15 10.88
CA SER A 93 -11.51 8.21 11.83
C SER A 93 -12.56 8.34 12.94
N ASN A 94 -13.81 8.06 12.66
CA ASN A 94 -14.87 8.11 13.68
C ASN A 94 -14.90 6.89 14.61
N ARG A 95 -14.37 5.74 14.20
CA ARG A 95 -14.21 4.47 14.96
C ARG A 95 -15.42 3.96 15.74
N SER A 96 -16.51 4.69 15.80
CA SER A 96 -17.70 4.39 16.59
C SER A 96 -18.85 3.81 15.75
N LEU A 97 -18.50 3.05 14.71
CA LEU A 97 -19.50 2.61 13.76
C LEU A 97 -19.90 1.17 14.05
N THR A 98 -21.12 1.00 14.51
CA THR A 98 -21.77 -0.32 14.47
C THR A 98 -22.05 -0.72 13.02
N PRO A 99 -22.28 -2.01 12.74
CA PRO A 99 -22.64 -2.48 11.39
C PRO A 99 -23.79 -1.69 10.77
N GLU A 100 -24.84 -1.35 11.53
CA GLU A 100 -25.99 -0.57 11.04
C GLU A 100 -25.62 0.88 10.76
N ALA A 101 -24.70 1.48 11.54
CA ALA A 101 -24.21 2.83 11.28
C ALA A 101 -23.39 2.89 9.98
N VAL A 102 -22.61 1.85 9.70
CA VAL A 102 -21.91 1.70 8.41
C VAL A 102 -22.89 1.61 7.26
N LEU A 103 -23.92 0.77 7.37
CA LEU A 103 -24.97 0.66 6.33
C LEU A 103 -25.66 1.98 6.07
N ARG A 104 -26.07 2.71 7.12
CA ARG A 104 -26.69 4.05 6.97
C ARG A 104 -25.76 5.04 6.30
N THR A 105 -24.48 5.00 6.64
CA THR A 105 -23.49 5.88 6.04
C THR A 105 -23.29 5.55 4.57
N LEU A 106 -23.20 4.28 4.19
CA LEU A 106 -23.14 3.83 2.80
C LEU A 106 -24.36 4.32 1.99
N GLN A 107 -25.57 4.18 2.54
CA GLN A 107 -26.81 4.64 1.90
C GLN A 107 -26.81 6.14 1.66
N SER A 108 -26.35 6.94 2.64
CA SER A 108 -26.21 8.38 2.49
C SER A 108 -25.25 8.75 1.35
N TYR A 109 -24.09 8.10 1.28
CA TYR A 109 -23.10 8.36 0.23
C TYR A 109 -23.59 7.92 -1.15
N GLN A 110 -24.25 6.78 -1.26
CA GLN A 110 -24.84 6.34 -2.52
C GLN A 110 -25.89 7.34 -3.03
N SER A 111 -26.76 7.84 -2.15
CA SER A 111 -27.78 8.85 -2.49
C SER A 111 -27.13 10.15 -2.94
N GLN A 112 -26.11 10.65 -2.25
CA GLN A 112 -25.37 11.85 -2.62
C GLN A 112 -24.71 11.68 -4.00
N THR A 113 -24.05 10.54 -4.24
CA THR A 113 -23.39 10.23 -5.50
C THR A 113 -24.40 10.17 -6.65
N THR A 114 -25.53 9.52 -6.44
CA THR A 114 -26.63 9.43 -7.42
C THR A 114 -27.15 10.81 -7.77
N THR A 115 -27.45 11.64 -6.76
CA THR A 115 -27.94 13.02 -6.95
C THR A 115 -26.91 13.89 -7.70
N LYS A 116 -25.62 13.78 -7.36
CA LYS A 116 -24.55 14.49 -8.03
C LYS A 116 -24.44 14.10 -9.50
N ARG A 117 -24.56 12.81 -9.82
CA ARG A 117 -24.53 12.31 -11.21
C ARG A 117 -25.72 12.74 -12.03
N GLN A 118 -26.92 12.74 -11.47
CA GLN A 118 -28.12 13.24 -12.16
C GLN A 118 -28.02 14.72 -12.54
N ARG A 119 -27.26 15.51 -11.76
CA ARG A 119 -27.00 16.94 -12.01
C ARG A 119 -25.78 17.17 -12.89
N SER A 120 -24.98 16.16 -13.17
CA SER A 120 -23.78 16.27 -14.00
C SER A 120 -24.12 16.17 -15.49
N ASP A 121 -23.17 16.60 -16.32
CA ASP A 121 -23.26 16.44 -17.78
C ASP A 121 -23.31 14.95 -18.14
N GLN A 122 -24.44 14.54 -18.70
CA GLN A 122 -24.73 13.14 -19.06
C GLN A 122 -23.84 12.61 -20.20
N SER A 123 -23.13 13.47 -20.91
CA SER A 123 -22.15 13.05 -21.91
C SER A 123 -20.87 12.44 -21.30
N LYS A 124 -20.63 12.67 -20.00
CA LYS A 124 -19.47 12.11 -19.32
C LYS A 124 -19.66 10.61 -19.02
N PRO A 125 -18.68 9.75 -19.34
CA PRO A 125 -18.82 8.30 -19.20
C PRO A 125 -19.27 7.84 -17.80
N TYR A 126 -18.75 8.47 -16.75
CA TYR A 126 -19.10 8.11 -15.37
C TYR A 126 -20.46 8.64 -14.89
N ALA A 127 -21.10 9.56 -15.63
CA ALA A 127 -22.42 10.06 -15.23
C ALA A 127 -23.50 8.98 -15.34
N GLN A 128 -23.34 8.03 -16.26
CA GLN A 128 -24.28 6.95 -16.51
C GLN A 128 -24.03 5.69 -15.66
N VAL A 129 -22.91 5.61 -14.96
CA VAL A 129 -22.57 4.46 -14.11
C VAL A 129 -23.43 4.48 -12.84
N PRO A 130 -24.23 3.44 -12.56
CA PRO A 130 -25.02 3.43 -11.32
C PRO A 130 -24.13 3.35 -10.07
N ALA A 131 -24.47 4.09 -9.01
CA ALA A 131 -23.84 3.95 -7.70
C ALA A 131 -24.56 2.85 -6.93
N VAL A 132 -23.86 1.78 -6.58
CA VAL A 132 -24.47 0.58 -5.96
C VAL A 132 -23.78 0.17 -4.66
N CYS A 133 -22.88 0.99 -4.14
CA CYS A 133 -22.06 0.66 -2.97
C CYS A 133 -22.89 0.22 -1.75
N ALA A 134 -24.02 0.87 -1.50
CA ALA A 134 -24.93 0.50 -0.42
C ALA A 134 -25.94 -0.56 -0.85
N SER A 135 -26.45 -0.48 -2.08
CA SER A 135 -27.48 -1.42 -2.56
C SER A 135 -26.99 -2.84 -2.56
N VAL A 136 -25.77 -3.10 -3.01
CA VAL A 136 -25.19 -4.46 -3.00
C VAL A 136 -25.03 -4.98 -1.59
N VAL A 137 -24.49 -4.19 -0.66
CA VAL A 137 -24.36 -4.57 0.75
C VAL A 137 -25.72 -4.83 1.38
N SER A 138 -26.71 -3.99 1.08
CA SER A 138 -28.09 -4.16 1.59
C SER A 138 -28.75 -5.42 1.04
N TYR A 139 -28.55 -5.75 -0.23
CA TYR A 139 -29.06 -7.00 -0.81
C TYR A 139 -28.44 -8.23 -0.16
N LEU A 140 -27.13 -8.23 0.06
CA LEU A 140 -26.44 -9.32 0.75
C LEU A 140 -26.93 -9.43 2.20
N TRP A 141 -27.12 -8.31 2.90
CA TRP A 141 -27.68 -8.27 4.25
C TRP A 141 -29.08 -8.90 4.31
N GLN A 142 -29.91 -8.68 3.29
CA GLN A 142 -31.24 -9.24 3.13
C GLN A 142 -31.26 -10.66 2.53
N GLU A 143 -30.11 -11.30 2.39
CA GLU A 143 -29.97 -12.63 1.78
C GLU A 143 -30.51 -12.72 0.34
N ARG A 144 -30.27 -11.66 -0.44
CA ARG A 144 -30.67 -11.53 -1.86
C ARG A 144 -29.46 -11.52 -2.79
N PRO A 145 -28.68 -12.62 -2.90
CA PRO A 145 -27.42 -12.67 -3.65
C PRO A 145 -27.61 -12.41 -5.16
N VAL A 146 -28.72 -12.85 -5.74
CA VAL A 146 -29.03 -12.59 -7.16
C VAL A 146 -29.20 -11.09 -7.41
N SER A 147 -29.87 -10.36 -6.51
CA SER A 147 -30.04 -8.91 -6.63
C SER A 147 -28.71 -8.17 -6.50
N ALA A 148 -27.85 -8.63 -5.59
CA ALA A 148 -26.50 -8.09 -5.41
C ALA A 148 -25.66 -8.25 -6.68
N LEU A 149 -25.61 -9.46 -7.25
CA LEU A 149 -24.87 -9.73 -8.49
C LEU A 149 -25.43 -8.92 -9.67
N LYS A 150 -26.77 -8.83 -9.81
CA LYS A 150 -27.38 -8.00 -10.85
C LYS A 150 -26.96 -6.53 -10.76
N ALA A 151 -26.90 -5.99 -9.55
CA ALA A 151 -26.44 -4.61 -9.33
C ALA A 151 -24.97 -4.43 -9.71
N MET A 152 -24.08 -5.36 -9.31
CA MET A 152 -22.65 -5.34 -9.70
C MET A 152 -22.47 -5.45 -11.22
N CYS A 153 -23.24 -6.32 -11.87
CA CYS A 153 -23.18 -6.48 -13.32
C CYS A 153 -23.68 -5.25 -14.08
N ALA A 154 -24.71 -4.56 -13.58
CA ALA A 154 -25.16 -3.30 -14.16
C ALA A 154 -24.06 -2.23 -14.16
N VAL A 155 -23.25 -2.18 -13.08
CA VAL A 155 -22.07 -1.32 -13.04
C VAL A 155 -21.00 -1.78 -14.02
N ALA A 156 -20.66 -3.08 -14.02
CA ALA A 156 -19.67 -3.63 -14.95
C ALA A 156 -19.99 -3.36 -16.41
N GLY A 157 -21.27 -3.44 -16.78
CA GLY A 157 -21.74 -3.15 -18.14
C GLY A 157 -21.73 -1.67 -18.51
N ALA A 158 -21.82 -0.77 -17.53
CA ALA A 158 -21.81 0.68 -17.74
C ALA A 158 -20.40 1.31 -17.64
N LEU A 159 -19.42 0.58 -17.12
CA LEU A 159 -18.05 1.08 -16.94
C LEU A 159 -17.28 1.04 -18.28
N PRO A 160 -16.47 2.07 -18.57
CA PRO A 160 -15.55 2.00 -19.68
C PRO A 160 -14.49 0.93 -19.41
N PRO A 161 -14.00 0.22 -20.45
CA PRO A 161 -12.98 -0.83 -20.30
C PRO A 161 -11.74 -0.42 -19.53
N SER A 162 -11.32 0.85 -19.65
CA SER A 162 -10.17 1.43 -18.95
C SER A 162 -10.34 1.49 -17.42
N ALA A 163 -11.58 1.46 -16.91
CA ALA A 163 -11.85 1.51 -15.48
C ALA A 163 -11.32 0.29 -14.70
N PHE A 164 -11.11 -0.83 -15.40
CA PHE A 164 -10.56 -2.05 -14.80
C PHE A 164 -9.02 -2.09 -14.83
N GLY A 165 -8.35 -1.03 -15.26
CA GLY A 165 -6.89 -0.94 -15.31
C GLY A 165 -6.23 -1.90 -16.31
N TRP A 166 -7.00 -2.49 -17.23
CA TRP A 166 -6.49 -3.44 -18.21
C TRP A 166 -6.09 -2.74 -19.51
N ARG A 167 -4.86 -2.97 -19.95
CA ARG A 167 -4.40 -2.48 -21.26
C ARG A 167 -5.23 -3.06 -22.43
N ASP A 168 -5.78 -4.27 -22.25
CA ASP A 168 -6.69 -4.97 -23.17
C ASP A 168 -8.16 -4.88 -22.69
N GLY A 169 -8.59 -3.72 -22.22
CA GLY A 169 -9.80 -3.55 -21.40
C GLY A 169 -11.10 -4.04 -22.04
N SER A 170 -11.29 -3.88 -23.37
CA SER A 170 -12.54 -4.25 -24.06
C SER A 170 -12.81 -5.76 -24.03
N VAL A 171 -11.81 -6.57 -24.27
CA VAL A 171 -11.94 -8.04 -24.31
C VAL A 171 -12.19 -8.63 -22.93
N ARG A 172 -11.44 -8.14 -21.90
CA ARG A 172 -11.62 -8.62 -20.52
C ARG A 172 -12.97 -8.18 -19.93
N ALA A 173 -13.39 -6.95 -20.16
CA ALA A 173 -14.71 -6.48 -19.71
C ALA A 173 -15.84 -7.31 -20.30
N GLY A 174 -15.80 -7.65 -21.58
CA GLY A 174 -16.78 -8.52 -22.23
C GLY A 174 -16.83 -9.92 -21.62
N VAL A 175 -15.66 -10.50 -21.32
CA VAL A 175 -15.53 -11.82 -20.66
C VAL A 175 -16.12 -11.76 -19.24
N GLU A 176 -15.75 -10.76 -18.45
CA GLU A 176 -16.26 -10.60 -17.07
C GLU A 176 -17.79 -10.42 -17.05
N VAL A 177 -18.34 -9.61 -17.95
CA VAL A 177 -19.79 -9.40 -18.06
C VAL A 177 -20.49 -10.69 -18.48
N SER A 178 -19.96 -11.44 -19.44
CA SER A 178 -20.53 -12.71 -19.88
C SER A 178 -20.50 -13.76 -18.76
N MET A 179 -19.43 -13.84 -18.01
CA MET A 179 -19.30 -14.73 -16.85
C MET A 179 -20.29 -14.35 -15.75
N ALA A 180 -20.43 -13.06 -15.47
CA ALA A 180 -21.36 -12.56 -14.48
C ALA A 180 -22.82 -12.81 -14.91
N ALA A 181 -23.16 -12.64 -16.19
CA ALA A 181 -24.47 -12.97 -16.71
C ALA A 181 -24.80 -14.48 -16.53
N LYS A 182 -23.83 -15.35 -16.84
CA LYS A 182 -24.00 -16.80 -16.65
C LYS A 182 -24.15 -17.18 -15.18
N ALA A 183 -23.39 -16.51 -14.28
CA ALA A 183 -23.55 -16.71 -12.85
C ALA A 183 -24.93 -16.29 -12.35
N ILE A 184 -25.48 -15.18 -12.85
CA ILE A 184 -26.85 -14.73 -12.53
C ILE A 184 -27.89 -15.74 -13.02
N GLU A 185 -27.76 -16.21 -14.26
CA GLU A 185 -28.64 -17.23 -14.83
C GLU A 185 -28.64 -18.50 -13.94
N THR A 186 -27.44 -19.05 -13.65
CA THR A 186 -27.28 -20.23 -12.82
C THR A 186 -27.89 -20.05 -11.42
N LEU A 187 -27.63 -18.94 -10.77
CA LEU A 187 -28.24 -18.65 -9.45
C LEU A 187 -29.76 -18.47 -9.52
N THR A 188 -30.25 -17.87 -10.59
CA THR A 188 -31.71 -17.68 -10.78
C THR A 188 -32.38 -19.04 -10.97
N ASP A 189 -31.80 -19.94 -11.75
CA ASP A 189 -32.30 -21.30 -11.96
C ASP A 189 -32.29 -22.12 -10.67
N VAL A 190 -31.21 -22.03 -9.90
CA VAL A 190 -31.10 -22.70 -8.60
C VAL A 190 -32.08 -22.11 -7.57
N ALA A 191 -32.26 -20.81 -7.55
CA ALA A 191 -33.16 -20.13 -6.61
C ALA A 191 -34.65 -20.37 -6.92
N HIS A 192 -35.01 -20.67 -8.16
CA HIS A 192 -36.41 -20.97 -8.53
C HIS A 192 -36.94 -22.30 -7.93
N GLY A 193 -36.05 -23.20 -7.54
CA GLY A 193 -36.42 -24.49 -6.99
C GLY A 193 -36.12 -24.68 -5.49
N LEU A 194 -35.28 -23.82 -4.93
CA LEU A 194 -34.75 -23.98 -3.57
C LEU A 194 -34.60 -22.60 -2.92
N ASP A 195 -35.04 -22.50 -1.65
CA ASP A 195 -34.68 -21.37 -0.77
C ASP A 195 -33.20 -21.48 -0.44
N VAL A 196 -32.35 -20.84 -1.26
CA VAL A 196 -30.90 -21.01 -1.15
C VAL A 196 -30.32 -19.91 -0.27
N PRO A 197 -29.80 -20.27 0.93
CA PRO A 197 -29.14 -19.30 1.79
C PRO A 197 -27.89 -18.71 1.10
N GLN A 198 -27.50 -17.50 1.48
CA GLN A 198 -26.40 -16.77 0.85
C GLN A 198 -25.09 -17.58 0.83
N SER A 199 -24.80 -18.30 1.90
CA SER A 199 -23.61 -19.17 1.99
C SER A 199 -23.60 -20.29 0.93
N ALA A 200 -24.76 -20.90 0.68
CA ALA A 200 -24.89 -21.91 -0.36
C ALA A 200 -24.77 -21.29 -1.76
N ALA A 201 -25.29 -20.09 -1.98
CA ALA A 201 -25.13 -19.37 -3.24
C ALA A 201 -23.66 -19.07 -3.56
N VAL A 202 -22.88 -18.64 -2.58
CA VAL A 202 -21.41 -18.42 -2.73
C VAL A 202 -20.70 -19.74 -3.09
N THR A 203 -21.05 -20.85 -2.43
CA THR A 203 -20.46 -22.16 -2.71
C THR A 203 -20.79 -22.65 -4.13
N VAL A 204 -22.03 -22.50 -4.57
CA VAL A 204 -22.45 -22.85 -5.94
C VAL A 204 -21.67 -22.04 -6.96
N LEU A 205 -21.51 -20.73 -6.73
CA LEU A 205 -20.78 -19.85 -7.65
C LEU A 205 -19.28 -20.14 -7.66
N ASP A 206 -18.70 -20.54 -6.54
CA ASP A 206 -17.26 -20.88 -6.49
C ASP A 206 -16.95 -22.14 -7.34
N GLY A 207 -17.90 -23.07 -7.40
CA GLY A 207 -17.83 -24.26 -8.26
C GLY A 207 -18.13 -23.98 -9.76
N LEU A 208 -18.74 -22.85 -10.08
CA LEU A 208 -19.17 -22.53 -11.45
C LEU A 208 -17.97 -22.24 -12.35
N THR A 209 -17.82 -23.04 -13.40
CA THR A 209 -16.83 -22.81 -14.47
C THR A 209 -17.53 -22.24 -15.69
N VAL A 210 -17.07 -21.08 -16.16
CA VAL A 210 -17.58 -20.44 -17.36
C VAL A 210 -16.49 -20.37 -18.41
N SER A 211 -16.86 -20.75 -19.65
CA SER A 211 -15.96 -20.68 -20.80
C SER A 211 -16.21 -19.41 -21.59
N ALA A 212 -15.18 -18.65 -21.87
CA ALA A 212 -15.25 -17.44 -22.67
C ALA A 212 -14.12 -17.41 -23.71
N ARG A 213 -14.44 -17.00 -24.93
CA ARG A 213 -13.46 -16.81 -25.98
C ARG A 213 -12.70 -15.51 -25.76
N ARG A 214 -11.38 -15.58 -25.70
CA ARG A 214 -10.48 -14.44 -25.65
C ARG A 214 -9.71 -14.32 -26.95
N ARG A 215 -9.69 -13.13 -27.53
CA ARG A 215 -8.88 -12.76 -28.69
C ARG A 215 -7.83 -11.73 -28.25
N ALA A 216 -6.60 -11.93 -28.68
CA ALA A 216 -5.53 -10.94 -28.57
C ALA A 216 -5.22 -10.44 -29.99
N GLU A 217 -5.41 -9.16 -30.21
CA GLU A 217 -5.17 -8.50 -31.50
C GLU A 217 -3.75 -7.92 -31.55
N SER A 218 -3.22 -7.77 -32.75
CA SER A 218 -1.97 -7.08 -32.97
C SER A 218 -2.08 -5.61 -32.59
N THR A 219 -1.04 -5.07 -31.95
CA THR A 219 -0.96 -3.65 -31.55
C THR A 219 -0.98 -2.70 -32.74
N ASP A 220 -0.59 -3.19 -33.93
CA ASP A 220 -0.54 -2.37 -35.16
C ASP A 220 -1.93 -2.11 -35.75
N PHE A 221 -2.94 -2.92 -35.42
CA PHE A 221 -4.32 -2.78 -35.94
C PHE A 221 -5.22 -1.93 -35.03
N ALA A 222 -4.83 -1.63 -33.81
CA ALA A 222 -5.63 -0.80 -32.89
C ALA A 222 -5.84 0.65 -33.40
N HIS A 223 -5.04 1.09 -34.34
CA HIS A 223 -5.12 2.45 -34.93
C HIS A 223 -5.83 2.54 -36.27
N THR A 224 -6.21 1.43 -36.89
CA THR A 224 -6.75 1.45 -38.26
C THR A 224 -8.26 1.35 -38.36
N GLY A 225 -9.01 1.20 -37.27
CA GLY A 225 -10.48 1.15 -37.28
C GLY A 225 -11.07 -0.03 -38.08
N TYR A 226 -10.30 -1.08 -38.33
CA TYR A 226 -10.77 -2.27 -39.05
C TYR A 226 -11.65 -3.12 -38.12
N GLU A 227 -12.94 -3.12 -38.33
CA GLU A 227 -13.85 -4.14 -37.83
C GLU A 227 -13.50 -5.46 -38.51
N GLY A 228 -13.18 -6.46 -37.68
CA GLY A 228 -12.57 -7.72 -38.03
C GLY A 228 -12.96 -8.37 -39.35
N ASP A 229 -12.01 -8.45 -40.24
CA ASP A 229 -12.11 -9.29 -41.44
C ASP A 229 -11.90 -10.77 -41.00
N ALA A 230 -12.84 -11.61 -41.41
CA ALA A 230 -12.84 -13.05 -41.06
C ALA A 230 -11.64 -13.84 -41.63
N ASP A 231 -10.87 -13.23 -42.54
CA ASP A 231 -9.76 -13.83 -43.27
C ASP A 231 -8.35 -13.53 -42.67
N MET A 232 -8.27 -12.75 -41.58
CA MET A 232 -6.95 -12.46 -40.99
C MET A 232 -6.34 -13.69 -40.33
N PRO A 233 -5.01 -13.95 -40.54
CA PRO A 233 -4.32 -15.07 -39.92
C PRO A 233 -4.48 -15.02 -38.40
N CYS A 234 -5.06 -16.07 -37.83
CA CYS A 234 -5.30 -16.17 -36.39
C CYS A 234 -4.79 -17.50 -35.86
N VAL A 235 -3.98 -17.45 -34.78
CA VAL A 235 -3.53 -18.64 -34.08
C VAL A 235 -4.56 -18.98 -33.00
N ARG A 236 -5.21 -20.15 -33.15
CA ARG A 236 -6.18 -20.64 -32.17
C ARG A 236 -5.52 -21.59 -31.17
N PHE A 237 -5.63 -21.27 -29.89
CA PHE A 237 -5.19 -22.12 -28.79
C PHE A 237 -6.38 -22.92 -28.27
N MET A 238 -6.25 -24.24 -28.28
CA MET A 238 -7.34 -25.16 -27.91
C MET A 238 -6.79 -26.46 -27.33
N THR A 239 -7.65 -27.22 -26.67
CA THR A 239 -7.34 -28.57 -26.21
C THR A 239 -7.22 -29.54 -27.42
N LEU A 240 -6.62 -30.70 -27.19
CA LEU A 240 -6.54 -31.76 -28.20
C LEU A 240 -7.95 -32.21 -28.62
N ALA A 241 -8.86 -32.34 -27.65
CA ALA A 241 -10.25 -32.74 -27.93
C ALA A 241 -11.00 -31.70 -28.79
N GLU A 242 -10.82 -30.43 -28.53
CA GLU A 242 -11.40 -29.36 -29.37
C GLU A 242 -10.78 -29.34 -30.77
N ALA A 243 -9.47 -29.58 -30.88
CA ALA A 243 -8.78 -29.67 -32.19
C ALA A 243 -9.26 -30.85 -33.01
N ALA A 244 -9.55 -31.99 -32.37
CA ALA A 244 -10.10 -33.18 -33.02
C ALA A 244 -11.52 -33.01 -33.57
N LEU A 245 -12.24 -31.95 -33.21
CA LEU A 245 -13.54 -31.58 -33.76
C LEU A 245 -13.44 -30.75 -35.03
N LEU A 246 -12.27 -30.25 -35.38
CA LEU A 246 -12.06 -29.48 -36.59
C LEU A 246 -12.19 -30.36 -37.85
N PRO A 247 -12.78 -29.85 -38.93
CA PRO A 247 -12.81 -30.57 -40.20
C PRO A 247 -11.38 -30.84 -40.72
N ALA A 248 -11.21 -31.95 -41.40
CA ALA A 248 -9.91 -32.27 -42.02
C ALA A 248 -9.51 -31.19 -43.05
N GLY A 249 -8.25 -30.78 -43.02
CA GLY A 249 -7.70 -29.73 -43.87
C GLY A 249 -8.29 -28.32 -43.66
N SER A 250 -8.95 -28.05 -42.52
CA SER A 250 -9.60 -26.78 -42.26
C SER A 250 -8.65 -25.68 -41.76
N VAL A 251 -7.43 -26.02 -41.33
CA VAL A 251 -6.41 -25.06 -40.87
C VAL A 251 -5.11 -25.28 -41.61
N ASP A 252 -4.30 -24.25 -41.80
CA ASP A 252 -3.05 -24.35 -42.55
C ASP A 252 -2.01 -25.23 -41.83
N ALA A 253 -1.91 -25.06 -40.51
CA ALA A 253 -0.96 -25.83 -39.69
C ALA A 253 -1.56 -26.17 -38.32
N VAL A 254 -1.13 -27.28 -37.77
CA VAL A 254 -1.41 -27.72 -36.40
C VAL A 254 -0.11 -27.81 -35.65
N PHE A 255 -0.04 -27.19 -34.47
CA PHE A 255 1.08 -27.29 -33.56
C PHE A 255 0.61 -27.91 -32.26
N VAL A 256 1.12 -29.06 -31.90
CA VAL A 256 0.82 -29.77 -30.65
C VAL A 256 1.98 -29.53 -29.69
N ALA A 257 1.74 -28.72 -28.66
CA ALA A 257 2.74 -28.41 -27.63
C ALA A 257 2.74 -29.45 -26.50
N ASP A 258 3.88 -29.55 -25.84
CA ASP A 258 4.09 -30.30 -24.60
C ASP A 258 3.68 -31.78 -24.71
N VAL A 259 4.13 -32.45 -25.78
CA VAL A 259 3.81 -33.87 -26.04
C VAL A 259 4.68 -34.78 -25.15
N ASP A 260 4.42 -34.75 -23.86
CA ASP A 260 5.05 -35.54 -22.82
C ASP A 260 4.03 -36.38 -22.03
N VAL A 261 4.54 -37.35 -21.25
CA VAL A 261 3.71 -38.30 -20.53
C VAL A 261 2.83 -37.66 -19.45
N ASP A 262 3.26 -36.53 -18.90
CA ASP A 262 2.51 -35.82 -17.84
C ASP A 262 1.29 -35.09 -18.41
N ASN A 263 1.41 -34.57 -19.64
CA ASN A 263 0.35 -33.83 -20.33
C ASN A 263 -0.57 -34.74 -21.18
N PHE A 264 -0.09 -35.89 -21.63
CA PHE A 264 -0.84 -36.85 -22.40
C PHE A 264 -0.65 -38.29 -21.83
N PRO A 265 -1.11 -38.52 -20.59
CA PRO A 265 -0.98 -39.83 -19.94
C PRO A 265 -1.88 -40.89 -20.61
N LEU A 266 -1.45 -42.15 -20.60
CA LEU A 266 -2.27 -43.28 -21.03
C LEU A 266 -3.23 -43.77 -19.94
N SER A 267 -3.07 -43.31 -18.71
CA SER A 267 -3.97 -43.66 -17.60
C SER A 267 -5.19 -42.77 -17.61
N HIS A 268 -6.33 -43.36 -17.35
CA HIS A 268 -7.58 -42.60 -17.14
C HIS A 268 -8.11 -43.00 -15.76
N GLU A 269 -8.40 -42.00 -14.93
CA GLU A 269 -9.18 -42.23 -13.72
C GLU A 269 -10.64 -42.46 -14.13
N GLU A 270 -11.19 -43.62 -13.78
CA GLU A 270 -12.61 -43.88 -14.00
C GLU A 270 -13.45 -42.89 -13.21
N GLY A 271 -14.15 -42.02 -13.93
CA GLY A 271 -15.07 -41.07 -13.31
C GLY A 271 -16.22 -41.78 -12.58
N ALA A 272 -16.81 -41.11 -11.59
CA ALA A 272 -17.91 -41.67 -10.80
C ALA A 272 -19.07 -42.22 -11.67
N LEU A 273 -19.34 -41.62 -12.81
CA LEU A 273 -20.33 -42.05 -13.80
C LEU A 273 -19.96 -43.35 -14.48
N ALA A 274 -18.70 -43.54 -14.84
CA ALA A 274 -18.20 -44.81 -15.44
C ALA A 274 -18.28 -45.92 -14.41
N THR A 275 -17.89 -45.69 -13.17
CA THR A 275 -18.01 -46.62 -12.05
C THR A 275 -19.46 -47.01 -11.78
N LEU A 276 -20.39 -46.06 -11.85
CA LEU A 276 -21.84 -46.28 -11.68
C LEU A 276 -22.38 -47.09 -12.84
N ALA A 277 -22.03 -46.74 -14.09
CA ALA A 277 -22.46 -47.48 -15.30
C ALA A 277 -21.98 -48.93 -15.26
N ALA A 278 -20.72 -49.18 -14.88
CA ALA A 278 -20.18 -50.53 -14.70
C ALA A 278 -20.94 -51.32 -13.62
N LYS A 279 -21.28 -50.71 -12.49
CA LYS A 279 -22.10 -51.30 -11.43
C LYS A 279 -23.53 -51.65 -11.88
N LEU A 280 -24.07 -50.88 -12.81
CA LEU A 280 -25.37 -51.10 -13.42
C LEU A 280 -25.37 -52.08 -14.59
N GLY A 281 -24.21 -52.69 -14.91
CA GLY A 281 -24.04 -53.62 -16.02
C GLY A 281 -24.09 -53.01 -17.40
N ALA A 282 -23.94 -51.66 -17.49
CA ALA A 282 -23.82 -50.99 -18.77
C ALA A 282 -22.47 -51.26 -19.43
N ALA A 283 -22.47 -51.47 -20.74
CA ALA A 283 -21.21 -51.64 -21.49
C ALA A 283 -20.37 -50.35 -21.41
N PRO A 284 -19.04 -50.43 -21.36
CA PRO A 284 -18.19 -49.26 -21.35
C PRO A 284 -18.45 -48.41 -22.60
N MET A 285 -18.86 -47.19 -22.40
CA MET A 285 -19.14 -46.23 -23.49
C MET A 285 -17.89 -45.56 -24.02
N GLU A 286 -16.74 -45.78 -23.39
CA GLU A 286 -15.49 -45.10 -23.74
C GLU A 286 -14.49 -46.07 -24.37
N LEU A 287 -13.77 -45.55 -25.37
CA LEU A 287 -12.62 -46.24 -25.95
C LEU A 287 -11.53 -46.42 -24.88
N GLU A 288 -10.77 -47.49 -24.99
CA GLU A 288 -9.57 -47.70 -24.19
C GLU A 288 -8.68 -46.42 -24.25
N PRO A 289 -8.07 -45.98 -23.14
CA PRO A 289 -7.35 -44.67 -23.11
C PRO A 289 -6.34 -44.49 -24.24
N ALA A 290 -5.60 -45.52 -24.61
CA ALA A 290 -4.65 -45.45 -25.73
C ALA A 290 -5.35 -45.30 -27.09
N ALA A 291 -6.46 -46.00 -27.29
CA ALA A 291 -7.24 -45.92 -28.55
C ALA A 291 -7.88 -44.53 -28.67
N ARG A 292 -8.41 -43.98 -27.57
CA ARG A 292 -8.98 -42.64 -27.53
C ARG A 292 -7.93 -41.55 -27.81
N LEU A 293 -6.74 -41.69 -27.22
CA LEU A 293 -5.68 -40.69 -27.43
C LEU A 293 -5.19 -40.72 -28.88
N ARG A 294 -5.06 -41.92 -29.51
CA ARG A 294 -4.73 -42.07 -30.94
C ARG A 294 -5.78 -41.40 -31.83
N ASP A 295 -7.06 -41.66 -31.60
CA ASP A 295 -8.16 -41.05 -32.37
C ASP A 295 -8.15 -39.51 -32.28
N LEU A 296 -7.91 -39.00 -31.09
CA LEU A 296 -7.82 -37.52 -30.88
C LEU A 296 -6.62 -36.92 -31.62
N PHE A 297 -5.44 -37.55 -31.55
CA PHE A 297 -4.27 -37.09 -32.29
C PHE A 297 -4.46 -37.19 -33.79
N ASP A 298 -4.98 -38.32 -34.31
CA ASP A 298 -5.22 -38.53 -35.73
C ASP A 298 -6.18 -37.47 -36.31
N ARG A 299 -7.29 -37.18 -35.61
CA ARG A 299 -8.24 -36.17 -36.04
C ARG A 299 -7.65 -34.75 -35.94
N ALA A 300 -6.98 -34.43 -34.84
CA ALA A 300 -6.38 -33.10 -34.67
C ALA A 300 -5.30 -32.82 -35.71
N LEU A 301 -4.46 -33.83 -36.05
CA LEU A 301 -3.44 -33.68 -37.08
C LEU A 301 -4.02 -33.66 -38.50
N ALA A 302 -5.12 -34.40 -38.74
CA ALA A 302 -5.86 -34.34 -40.02
C ALA A 302 -6.49 -32.99 -40.33
N ALA A 303 -6.71 -32.14 -39.31
CA ALA A 303 -7.18 -30.79 -39.51
C ALA A 303 -6.16 -29.89 -40.27
N ALA A 304 -4.87 -30.24 -40.23
CA ALA A 304 -3.80 -29.53 -40.90
C ALA A 304 -3.82 -29.76 -42.40
N ARG A 305 -3.79 -28.66 -43.19
CA ARG A 305 -3.69 -28.70 -44.67
C ARG A 305 -2.26 -28.93 -45.11
N SER A 306 -1.28 -28.30 -44.49
CA SER A 306 0.10 -28.25 -45.00
C SER A 306 1.15 -28.76 -44.01
N ARG A 307 1.02 -28.52 -42.73
CA ARG A 307 2.05 -28.80 -41.74
C ARG A 307 1.48 -29.22 -40.39
N ALA A 308 2.08 -30.30 -39.83
CA ALA A 308 1.89 -30.66 -38.42
C ALA A 308 3.24 -30.60 -37.69
N VAL A 309 3.25 -29.98 -36.54
CA VAL A 309 4.42 -29.87 -35.69
C VAL A 309 4.09 -30.39 -34.31
N LEU A 310 4.94 -31.28 -33.79
CA LEU A 310 4.87 -31.78 -32.42
C LEU A 310 6.06 -31.19 -31.65
N ALA A 311 5.81 -30.63 -30.49
CA ALA A 311 6.86 -30.12 -29.62
C ALA A 311 6.75 -30.72 -28.24
N ARG A 312 7.89 -31.02 -27.62
CA ARG A 312 7.96 -31.44 -26.23
C ARG A 312 9.09 -30.76 -25.49
N VAL A 313 8.94 -30.63 -24.21
CA VAL A 313 10.01 -30.23 -23.30
C VAL A 313 10.75 -31.48 -22.81
N THR A 314 12.08 -31.47 -22.82
CA THR A 314 12.90 -32.58 -22.39
C THR A 314 13.21 -32.58 -20.90
N HIS A 315 13.19 -31.38 -20.28
CA HIS A 315 13.44 -31.21 -18.86
C HIS A 315 12.47 -30.17 -18.30
N ASP A 316 12.10 -30.28 -17.04
CA ASP A 316 11.35 -29.28 -16.34
C ASP A 316 12.27 -28.14 -15.81
N ARG A 317 11.69 -27.16 -15.10
CA ARG A 317 12.43 -26.00 -14.51
C ARG A 317 13.43 -26.42 -13.43
N GLN A 318 13.32 -27.65 -12.89
CA GLN A 318 14.22 -28.25 -11.93
C GLN A 318 15.25 -29.14 -12.57
N ALA A 319 15.37 -29.12 -13.91
CA ALA A 319 16.25 -30.00 -14.71
C ALA A 319 15.91 -31.51 -14.59
N LYS A 320 14.69 -31.85 -14.19
CA LYS A 320 14.23 -33.23 -14.16
C LYS A 320 13.77 -33.66 -15.57
N ASP A 321 14.18 -34.83 -16.00
CA ASP A 321 13.82 -35.42 -17.31
C ASP A 321 12.29 -35.54 -17.47
N ARG A 322 11.78 -35.10 -18.62
CA ARG A 322 10.41 -35.33 -19.07
C ARG A 322 10.39 -36.33 -20.19
N TYR A 323 9.62 -37.38 -20.01
CA TYR A 323 9.52 -38.49 -20.98
C TYR A 323 8.49 -38.14 -22.06
N PRO A 324 8.73 -38.57 -23.32
CA PRO A 324 7.80 -38.38 -24.41
C PRO A 324 6.49 -39.14 -24.17
N ALA A 325 5.36 -38.52 -24.55
CA ALA A 325 4.09 -39.24 -24.60
C ALA A 325 4.16 -40.44 -25.60
N ALA A 326 3.33 -41.44 -25.38
CA ALA A 326 3.28 -42.60 -26.29
C ALA A 326 3.06 -42.18 -27.75
N MET A 327 2.21 -41.21 -27.99
CA MET A 327 1.91 -40.67 -29.33
C MET A 327 3.12 -40.05 -30.03
N TRP A 328 4.05 -39.41 -29.29
CA TRP A 328 5.32 -38.96 -29.87
C TRP A 328 6.11 -40.12 -30.46
N THR A 329 6.24 -41.21 -29.71
CA THR A 329 7.01 -42.40 -30.13
C THR A 329 6.32 -43.12 -31.27
N GLU A 330 5.00 -43.31 -31.18
CA GLU A 330 4.20 -44.02 -32.22
C GLU A 330 4.20 -43.25 -33.54
N LEU A 331 3.90 -41.94 -33.53
CA LEU A 331 3.87 -41.13 -34.74
C LEU A 331 5.24 -41.01 -35.41
N THR A 332 6.32 -40.83 -34.61
CA THR A 332 7.68 -40.80 -35.18
C THR A 332 8.08 -42.15 -35.79
N ALA A 333 7.69 -43.26 -35.18
CA ALA A 333 7.91 -44.61 -35.73
C ALA A 333 7.09 -44.84 -37.01
N ALA A 334 5.82 -44.44 -37.03
CA ALA A 334 4.95 -44.58 -38.21
C ALA A 334 5.45 -43.78 -39.41
N VAL A 335 5.89 -42.53 -39.19
CA VAL A 335 6.47 -41.69 -40.26
C VAL A 335 7.73 -42.28 -40.82
N ARG A 336 8.62 -42.85 -39.98
CA ARG A 336 9.85 -43.56 -40.42
C ARG A 336 9.51 -44.83 -41.17
N ALA A 337 8.55 -45.62 -40.71
CA ALA A 337 8.10 -46.81 -41.39
C ALA A 337 7.51 -46.53 -42.78
N ALA A 338 6.88 -45.36 -42.95
CA ALA A 338 6.40 -44.89 -44.25
C ALA A 338 7.51 -44.35 -45.17
N GLY A 339 8.78 -44.51 -44.82
CA GLY A 339 9.93 -44.05 -45.61
C GLY A 339 10.11 -42.54 -45.62
N ARG A 340 9.45 -41.80 -44.70
CA ARG A 340 9.57 -40.34 -44.60
C ARG A 340 10.60 -39.93 -43.55
N VAL A 341 11.26 -38.81 -43.80
CA VAL A 341 12.25 -38.26 -42.86
C VAL A 341 11.52 -37.50 -41.75
N VAL A 342 11.81 -37.86 -40.51
CA VAL A 342 11.38 -37.05 -39.33
C VAL A 342 12.48 -36.04 -39.07
N THR A 343 12.20 -34.76 -39.31
CA THR A 343 13.11 -33.70 -38.95
C THR A 343 12.89 -33.35 -37.46
N VAL A 344 13.88 -33.57 -36.65
CA VAL A 344 13.88 -33.22 -35.23
C VAL A 344 14.80 -32.02 -35.05
N THR A 345 14.24 -30.92 -34.60
CA THR A 345 14.98 -29.68 -34.22
C THR A 345 15.03 -29.63 -32.70
N SER A 346 16.21 -29.62 -32.12
CA SER A 346 16.42 -29.36 -30.70
C SER A 346 16.65 -27.88 -30.50
N VAL A 347 15.91 -27.28 -29.58
CA VAL A 347 16.10 -25.89 -29.20
C VAL A 347 16.72 -25.89 -27.80
N GLY A 348 17.93 -25.42 -27.68
CA GLY A 348 18.67 -25.30 -26.43
C GLY A 348 18.59 -23.90 -25.84
N GLU A 349 19.18 -23.73 -24.68
CA GLU A 349 19.22 -22.44 -23.97
C GLU A 349 19.95 -21.35 -24.77
N GLY A 350 21.01 -21.73 -25.51
CA GLY A 350 21.73 -20.81 -26.40
C GLY A 350 20.90 -20.29 -27.57
N ASP A 351 20.02 -21.14 -28.13
CA ASP A 351 19.11 -20.74 -29.22
C ASP A 351 18.05 -19.77 -28.72
N ILE A 352 17.58 -19.98 -27.48
CA ILE A 352 16.63 -19.08 -26.81
C ILE A 352 17.30 -17.73 -26.51
N ALA A 353 18.56 -17.74 -26.07
CA ALA A 353 19.32 -16.51 -25.81
C ALA A 353 19.54 -15.70 -27.11
N ALA A 354 19.90 -16.38 -28.21
CA ALA A 354 20.04 -15.74 -29.53
C ALA A 354 18.72 -15.15 -30.04
N ASP A 355 17.59 -15.82 -29.81
CA ASP A 355 16.26 -15.31 -30.16
C ASP A 355 15.82 -14.15 -29.25
N LEU A 356 16.23 -14.17 -27.99
CA LEU A 356 16.03 -13.03 -27.06
C LEU A 356 16.84 -11.80 -27.49
N ASP A 357 18.05 -11.97 -28.00
CA ASP A 357 18.83 -10.85 -28.56
C ASP A 357 18.21 -10.32 -29.85
N THR A 358 17.66 -11.17 -30.69
CA THR A 358 16.88 -10.81 -31.88
C THR A 358 15.57 -10.14 -31.48
N ALA A 359 14.89 -10.61 -30.45
CA ALA A 359 13.70 -10.00 -29.88
C ALA A 359 14.00 -8.64 -29.22
N ALA A 360 15.18 -8.49 -28.63
CA ALA A 360 15.68 -7.19 -28.14
C ALA A 360 15.89 -6.19 -29.30
N GLY A 361 16.34 -6.68 -30.45
CA GLY A 361 16.41 -5.91 -31.70
C GLY A 361 15.05 -5.49 -32.26
N MET A 362 13.98 -6.24 -31.92
CA MET A 362 12.60 -5.91 -32.26
C MET A 362 11.91 -4.95 -31.29
N GLY A 363 12.63 -4.26 -30.43
CA GLY A 363 12.03 -3.30 -29.48
C GLY A 363 11.55 -3.90 -28.16
N LEU A 364 11.69 -5.22 -27.96
CA LEU A 364 11.59 -5.86 -26.64
C LEU A 364 12.93 -5.71 -25.89
N LYS A 365 13.58 -4.54 -25.98
CA LYS A 365 14.68 -4.23 -25.12
C LYS A 365 14.19 -4.50 -23.70
N ARG A 366 14.80 -5.45 -22.97
CA ARG A 366 14.93 -5.29 -21.55
C ARG A 366 15.33 -3.82 -21.40
N ARG A 367 14.41 -3.00 -20.93
CA ARG A 367 14.82 -1.76 -20.34
C ARG A 367 15.77 -2.23 -19.23
N ARG A 368 17.08 -2.17 -19.44
CA ARG A 368 17.94 -1.86 -18.33
C ARG A 368 17.26 -0.61 -17.80
N VAL A 369 16.65 -0.74 -16.66
CA VAL A 369 16.33 0.43 -15.86
C VAL A 369 17.71 1.00 -15.63
N ALA A 370 18.13 1.94 -16.50
CA ALA A 370 19.24 2.82 -16.22
C ALA A 370 18.95 3.28 -14.80
N CYS A 371 19.96 3.32 -13.95
CA CYS A 371 19.84 4.01 -12.68
C CYS A 371 18.93 5.19 -12.93
N LEU A 372 17.76 5.19 -12.27
CA LEU A 372 16.83 6.29 -12.46
C LEU A 372 17.70 7.54 -12.25
N PRO A 373 17.64 8.52 -13.18
CA PRO A 373 18.34 9.77 -12.96
C PRO A 373 17.93 10.29 -11.57
N PRO A 374 18.78 11.06 -10.90
CA PRO A 374 18.42 11.68 -9.63
C PRO A 374 16.98 12.18 -9.73
N GLN A 375 16.16 11.85 -8.75
CA GLN A 375 14.76 12.25 -8.77
C GLN A 375 14.71 13.75 -8.53
N GLU A 376 14.67 14.50 -9.61
CA GLU A 376 14.59 15.96 -9.59
C GLU A 376 13.18 16.42 -9.95
N LEU A 377 12.69 17.39 -9.20
CA LEU A 377 11.45 18.06 -9.50
C LEU A 377 11.68 19.10 -10.63
N GLY A 378 10.75 19.19 -11.57
CA GLY A 378 10.73 20.29 -12.53
C GLY A 378 10.36 21.63 -11.88
N GLU A 379 10.69 22.75 -12.55
CA GLU A 379 10.51 24.12 -12.04
C GLU A 379 9.10 24.41 -11.49
N ASP A 380 8.04 24.00 -12.18
CA ASP A 380 6.67 24.18 -11.73
C ASP A 380 6.39 23.40 -10.43
N ALA A 381 6.91 22.20 -10.31
CA ALA A 381 6.76 21.39 -9.11
C ALA A 381 7.55 21.98 -7.93
N ILE A 382 8.77 22.46 -8.17
CA ILE A 382 9.57 23.18 -7.16
C ILE A 382 8.76 24.37 -6.66
N ARG A 383 8.26 25.22 -7.56
CA ARG A 383 7.50 26.40 -7.20
C ARG A 383 6.26 26.09 -6.39
N HIS A 384 5.43 25.15 -6.81
CA HIS A 384 4.13 24.90 -6.20
C HIS A 384 4.14 23.88 -5.06
N LEU A 385 5.12 22.99 -4.99
CA LEU A 385 5.19 21.97 -3.95
C LEU A 385 6.23 22.28 -2.88
N VAL A 386 7.32 22.97 -3.23
CA VAL A 386 8.43 23.23 -2.32
C VAL A 386 8.39 24.66 -1.78
N LEU A 387 8.47 25.67 -2.66
CA LEU A 387 8.74 27.06 -2.29
C LEU A 387 7.48 27.82 -1.85
N TYR A 388 6.36 27.58 -2.51
CA TYR A 388 5.14 28.35 -2.28
C TYR A 388 3.94 27.47 -1.95
N GLN A 389 2.95 28.06 -1.31
CA GLN A 389 1.63 27.49 -1.08
C GLN A 389 0.54 28.53 -1.34
N ARG A 390 -0.67 28.08 -1.55
CA ARG A 390 -1.82 28.97 -1.65
C ARG A 390 -2.08 29.60 -0.28
N ASP A 391 -2.32 30.92 -0.27
CA ASP A 391 -2.72 31.62 0.94
C ASP A 391 -4.07 31.04 1.44
N PRO A 392 -4.16 30.61 2.71
CA PRO A 392 -5.41 30.10 3.27
C PRO A 392 -6.59 31.09 3.18
N ASN A 393 -6.29 32.40 3.22
CA ASN A 393 -7.29 33.46 3.18
C ASN A 393 -7.62 33.93 1.76
N ASP A 394 -6.68 33.78 0.82
CA ASP A 394 -6.85 34.11 -0.59
C ASP A 394 -6.21 33.03 -1.47
N PRO A 395 -6.98 32.01 -1.90
CA PRO A 395 -6.46 30.91 -2.72
C PRO A 395 -5.88 31.31 -4.09
N SER A 396 -6.12 32.57 -4.53
CA SER A 396 -5.53 33.08 -5.76
C SER A 396 -4.07 33.54 -5.59
N ARG A 397 -3.65 33.77 -4.35
CA ARG A 397 -2.32 34.25 -3.97
C ARG A 397 -1.40 33.10 -3.57
N LEU A 398 -0.14 33.17 -3.98
CA LEU A 398 0.92 32.29 -3.50
C LEU A 398 1.73 33.03 -2.42
N VAL A 399 1.97 32.34 -1.30
CA VAL A 399 2.81 32.81 -0.20
C VAL A 399 3.97 31.84 0.01
N PRO A 400 5.14 32.31 0.47
CA PRO A 400 6.25 31.43 0.80
C PRO A 400 5.82 30.35 1.79
N ARG A 401 6.30 29.15 1.58
CA ARG A 401 6.00 28.00 2.44
C ARG A 401 6.99 27.98 3.60
N GLN A 402 6.46 27.88 4.81
CA GLN A 402 7.27 27.64 5.98
C GLN A 402 7.54 26.14 6.14
N LEU A 403 8.77 25.79 6.50
CA LEU A 403 9.16 24.42 6.87
C LEU A 403 9.22 24.31 8.39
N SER A 404 8.61 23.28 8.97
CA SER A 404 8.81 22.98 10.39
C SER A 404 10.12 22.24 10.62
N ALA A 405 10.65 22.28 11.84
CA ALA A 405 11.87 21.56 12.20
C ALA A 405 11.77 20.05 11.88
N SER A 406 10.61 19.43 12.11
CA SER A 406 10.39 18.03 11.76
C SER A 406 10.37 17.77 10.24
N GLN A 407 9.92 18.73 9.43
CA GLN A 407 9.98 18.61 7.98
C GLN A 407 11.42 18.78 7.47
N ILE A 408 12.19 19.67 8.07
CA ILE A 408 13.61 19.85 7.77
C ILE A 408 14.37 18.56 8.14
N GLU A 409 14.19 18.03 9.35
CA GLU A 409 14.79 16.76 9.79
C GLU A 409 14.42 15.61 8.83
N GLY A 410 13.15 15.52 8.45
CA GLY A 410 12.71 14.50 7.49
C GLY A 410 13.38 14.63 6.13
N TYR A 411 13.57 15.85 5.63
CA TYR A 411 14.25 16.10 4.35
C TYR A 411 15.75 15.73 4.42
N VAL A 412 16.46 16.20 5.43
CA VAL A 412 17.91 15.91 5.55
C VAL A 412 18.18 14.43 5.83
N THR A 413 17.21 13.72 6.39
CA THR A 413 17.29 12.27 6.58
C THR A 413 17.06 11.51 5.28
N CYS A 414 16.01 11.83 4.54
CA CYS A 414 15.71 11.22 3.25
C CYS A 414 14.78 12.13 2.43
N PRO A 415 15.29 12.82 1.39
CA PRO A 415 14.50 13.73 0.54
C PRO A 415 13.25 13.08 -0.05
N LEU A 416 13.35 11.83 -0.54
CA LEU A 416 12.20 11.09 -1.09
C LEU A 416 11.14 10.81 -0.02
N CYS A 417 11.53 10.32 1.16
CA CYS A 417 10.58 10.07 2.24
C CYS A 417 9.88 11.35 2.67
N TRP A 418 10.62 12.45 2.78
CA TRP A 418 10.04 13.76 3.06
C TRP A 418 9.04 14.20 1.99
N PHE A 419 9.41 14.10 0.71
CA PHE A 419 8.52 14.48 -0.39
C PHE A 419 7.22 13.67 -0.37
N MET A 420 7.34 12.36 -0.24
CA MET A 420 6.18 11.47 -0.16
C MET A 420 5.30 11.76 1.06
N SER A 421 5.87 11.87 2.25
CA SER A 421 5.11 12.07 3.49
C SER A 421 4.55 13.50 3.65
N SER A 422 5.28 14.51 3.17
CA SER A 422 4.93 15.92 3.40
C SER A 422 4.19 16.58 2.24
N ARG A 423 4.39 16.10 1.00
CA ARG A 423 3.80 16.69 -0.21
C ARG A 423 2.79 15.80 -0.89
N VAL A 424 3.15 14.56 -1.20
CA VAL A 424 2.24 13.57 -1.80
C VAL A 424 1.21 13.11 -0.78
N ARG A 425 1.64 12.88 0.45
CA ARG A 425 0.81 12.46 1.59
C ARG A 425 -0.06 11.25 1.25
N PRO A 426 0.54 10.11 0.86
CA PRO A 426 -0.24 8.90 0.69
C PRO A 426 -0.98 8.60 2.00
N GLN A 427 -2.29 8.45 1.91
CA GLN A 427 -3.08 8.18 3.12
C GLN A 427 -2.97 6.70 3.45
N SER A 428 -2.46 6.40 4.64
CA SER A 428 -2.62 5.06 5.21
C SER A 428 -4.06 4.85 5.66
N LEU A 429 -4.50 3.61 5.61
CA LEU A 429 -5.77 3.19 6.20
C LEU A 429 -5.55 3.01 7.71
N ASP A 430 -5.43 4.12 8.44
CA ASP A 430 -5.24 4.11 9.87
C ASP A 430 -6.58 4.07 10.60
N ALA A 431 -6.64 3.26 11.65
CA ALA A 431 -7.81 3.15 12.51
C ALA A 431 -8.01 4.36 13.44
N GLY A 432 -7.08 5.31 13.45
CA GLY A 432 -7.14 6.50 14.31
C GLY A 432 -6.90 6.19 15.80
N PHE A 433 -6.12 5.15 16.09
CA PHE A 433 -5.66 4.78 17.44
C PHE A 433 -4.20 4.30 17.38
N GLY A 434 -3.37 5.09 16.75
CA GLY A 434 -1.96 4.78 16.54
C GLY A 434 -1.03 5.54 17.49
N ASN A 435 0.26 5.47 17.18
CA ASN A 435 1.26 6.21 17.94
C ASN A 435 1.11 7.73 17.82
N MET A 436 0.57 8.22 16.70
CA MET A 436 0.33 9.64 16.47
C MET A 436 -0.74 10.18 17.42
N GLU A 437 -1.88 9.50 17.53
CA GLU A 437 -2.96 9.91 18.43
C GLU A 437 -2.55 9.83 19.90
N LYS A 438 -1.80 8.77 20.27
CA LYS A 438 -1.23 8.64 21.63
C LYS A 438 -0.21 9.74 21.92
N GLY A 439 0.65 10.07 20.96
CA GLY A 439 1.60 11.17 21.06
C GLY A 439 0.88 12.51 21.29
N ASN A 440 -0.09 12.86 20.44
CA ASN A 440 -0.87 14.09 20.58
C ASN A 440 -1.58 14.18 21.93
N PHE A 441 -2.19 13.08 22.37
CA PHE A 441 -2.84 13.01 23.69
C PHE A 441 -1.85 13.31 24.83
N VAL A 442 -0.65 12.75 24.78
CA VAL A 442 0.39 13.01 25.77
C VAL A 442 0.83 14.47 25.75
N HIS A 443 1.04 15.05 24.56
CA HIS A 443 1.37 16.48 24.42
C HIS A 443 0.27 17.37 25.03
N ASP A 444 -1.00 17.09 24.71
CA ASP A 444 -2.13 17.85 25.25
C ASP A 444 -2.21 17.75 26.80
N VAL A 445 -1.98 16.57 27.38
CA VAL A 445 -1.94 16.40 28.84
C VAL A 445 -0.78 17.15 29.48
N MET A 446 0.44 17.03 28.94
CA MET A 446 1.62 17.71 29.47
C MET A 446 1.53 19.23 29.33
N TYR A 447 1.07 19.71 28.18
CA TYR A 447 0.79 21.14 27.97
C TYR A 447 -0.15 21.69 29.04
N ARG A 448 -1.30 21.03 29.21
CA ARG A 448 -2.35 21.50 30.12
C ARG A 448 -1.91 21.42 31.58
N LEU A 449 -1.19 20.37 31.95
CA LEU A 449 -0.63 20.25 33.29
C LEU A 449 0.25 21.47 33.65
N HIS A 450 1.24 21.76 32.81
CA HIS A 450 2.16 22.88 33.08
C HIS A 450 1.47 24.25 32.97
N ALA A 451 0.48 24.39 32.08
CA ALA A 451 -0.30 25.62 31.99
C ALA A 451 -1.12 25.87 33.25
N GLU A 452 -1.85 24.89 33.76
CA GLU A 452 -2.64 24.98 34.99
C GLU A 452 -1.75 25.17 36.23
N LEU A 453 -0.61 24.48 36.32
CA LEU A 453 0.35 24.71 37.40
C LEU A 453 0.89 26.16 37.40
N ALA A 454 1.19 26.70 36.22
CA ALA A 454 1.64 28.09 36.10
C ALA A 454 0.55 29.09 36.53
N GLU A 455 -0.72 28.85 36.15
CA GLU A 455 -1.86 29.69 36.59
C GLU A 455 -2.07 29.66 38.11
N GLU A 456 -1.77 28.48 38.75
CA GLU A 456 -1.82 28.34 40.22
C GLU A 456 -0.58 28.89 40.94
N GLY A 457 0.37 29.46 40.20
CA GLY A 457 1.58 30.03 40.75
C GLY A 457 2.64 28.99 41.13
N VAL A 458 2.56 27.78 40.56
CA VAL A 458 3.55 26.71 40.72
C VAL A 458 4.47 26.70 39.48
N PRO A 459 5.63 27.36 39.53
CA PRO A 459 6.46 27.56 38.33
C PRO A 459 7.10 26.25 37.84
N ARG A 460 7.32 25.25 38.72
CA ARG A 460 7.92 23.97 38.37
C ARG A 460 7.53 22.90 39.36
N VAL A 461 7.64 21.66 38.93
CA VAL A 461 7.53 20.48 39.80
C VAL A 461 8.81 20.36 40.66
N THR A 462 8.64 20.16 41.94
CA THR A 462 9.74 19.95 42.91
C THR A 462 9.40 18.77 43.83
N PRO A 463 10.37 18.22 44.55
CA PRO A 463 10.08 17.14 45.53
C PRO A 463 9.00 17.53 46.55
N GLU A 464 8.94 18.82 46.95
CA GLU A 464 8.03 19.32 47.97
C GLU A 464 6.59 19.42 47.50
N ASN A 465 6.35 19.71 46.21
CA ASN A 465 5.01 19.85 45.63
C ASN A 465 4.56 18.66 44.77
N LEU A 466 5.39 17.62 44.72
CA LEU A 466 5.18 16.48 43.80
C LEU A 466 3.80 15.82 43.93
N GLU A 467 3.35 15.53 45.13
CA GLU A 467 2.07 14.84 45.33
C GLU A 467 0.87 15.68 44.82
N ALA A 468 0.91 17.00 45.07
CA ALA A 468 -0.11 17.91 44.55
C ALA A 468 -0.07 17.98 43.01
N CYS A 469 1.13 17.96 42.40
CA CYS A 469 1.28 17.92 40.95
C CYS A 469 0.79 16.59 40.35
N LEU A 470 0.96 15.46 41.04
CA LEU A 470 0.45 14.17 40.61
C LEU A 470 -1.10 14.09 40.70
N GLU A 471 -1.70 14.69 41.74
CA GLU A 471 -3.14 14.79 41.82
C GLU A 471 -3.69 15.66 40.68
N LYS A 472 -3.09 16.80 40.42
CA LYS A 472 -3.40 17.67 39.27
C LYS A 472 -3.27 16.92 37.94
N LEU A 473 -2.22 16.14 37.73
CA LEU A 473 -2.04 15.34 36.52
C LEU A 473 -3.20 14.38 36.27
N ARG A 474 -3.71 13.72 37.31
CA ARG A 474 -4.87 12.81 37.18
C ARG A 474 -6.12 13.55 36.72
N ASP A 475 -6.41 14.71 37.32
CA ASP A 475 -7.55 15.55 36.95
C ASP A 475 -7.42 16.05 35.49
N VAL A 476 -6.25 16.51 35.12
CA VAL A 476 -5.95 16.97 33.75
C VAL A 476 -6.07 15.83 32.76
N PHE A 477 -5.55 14.64 33.10
CA PHE A 477 -5.65 13.46 32.24
C PHE A 477 -7.09 13.09 31.91
N ASP A 478 -7.95 13.04 32.94
CA ASP A 478 -9.37 12.70 32.74
C ASP A 478 -10.10 13.82 31.98
N CYS A 479 -9.75 15.06 32.20
CA CYS A 479 -10.32 16.20 31.46
C CYS A 479 -9.96 16.14 29.97
N VAL A 480 -8.68 15.96 29.63
CA VAL A 480 -8.20 15.86 28.25
C VAL A 480 -8.79 14.63 27.56
N ARG A 481 -8.88 13.48 28.26
CA ARG A 481 -9.52 12.29 27.75
C ARG A 481 -11.00 12.53 27.38
N ALA A 482 -11.74 13.23 28.23
CA ALA A 482 -13.13 13.60 27.95
C ALA A 482 -13.26 14.60 26.80
N GLU A 483 -12.31 15.52 26.64
CA GLU A 483 -12.26 16.46 25.51
C GLU A 483 -11.97 15.75 24.18
N HIS A 484 -10.99 14.84 24.16
CA HIS A 484 -10.71 14.02 22.99
C HIS A 484 -11.93 13.24 22.53
N ALA A 485 -12.69 12.64 23.47
CA ALA A 485 -13.91 11.92 23.16
C ALA A 485 -15.00 12.80 22.55
N ARG A 486 -15.15 14.05 23.06
CA ARG A 486 -16.15 15.02 22.56
C ARG A 486 -15.78 15.63 21.23
N ASN A 487 -14.49 15.89 21.01
CA ASN A 487 -13.97 16.64 19.87
C ASN A 487 -13.54 15.76 18.69
N LYS A 488 -13.78 14.45 18.75
CA LYS A 488 -13.43 13.52 17.68
C LYS A 488 -14.20 13.84 16.41
N THR A 489 -13.48 14.29 15.41
CA THR A 489 -13.98 14.53 14.05
C THR A 489 -13.21 13.68 13.04
N SER A 490 -13.69 13.62 11.83
CA SER A 490 -13.00 12.89 10.75
C SER A 490 -11.61 13.44 10.38
N SER A 491 -11.29 14.63 10.85
CA SER A 491 -9.99 15.28 10.59
C SER A 491 -9.13 15.43 11.84
N SER A 492 -9.67 15.15 13.05
CA SER A 492 -8.91 15.27 14.29
C SER A 492 -8.03 14.03 14.53
N ALA A 493 -6.83 14.25 15.04
CA ALA A 493 -5.94 13.20 15.54
C ALA A 493 -6.19 12.92 17.03
N ALA A 494 -7.43 13.07 17.50
CA ALA A 494 -7.82 12.84 18.87
C ALA A 494 -7.80 11.33 19.22
N LEU A 495 -7.26 10.98 20.38
CA LEU A 495 -7.23 9.61 20.90
C LEU A 495 -8.58 9.26 21.53
N VAL A 496 -9.27 8.28 20.97
CA VAL A 496 -10.55 7.78 21.52
C VAL A 496 -10.53 6.26 21.53
N ALA A 497 -10.65 5.67 22.71
CA ALA A 497 -10.74 4.23 22.89
C ALA A 497 -12.17 3.75 22.65
N HIS A 498 -12.34 2.64 21.93
CA HIS A 498 -13.64 2.01 21.65
C HIS A 498 -13.70 0.55 22.04
N SER A 499 -12.57 -0.14 22.13
CA SER A 499 -12.49 -1.53 22.61
C SER A 499 -11.94 -1.57 24.04
N ALA A 500 -12.25 -2.66 24.75
CA ALA A 500 -11.72 -2.88 26.11
C ALA A 500 -10.18 -2.83 26.14
N LEU A 501 -9.52 -3.40 25.12
CA LEU A 501 -8.07 -3.37 24.99
C LEU A 501 -7.55 -1.94 24.82
N GLU A 502 -8.23 -1.12 24.04
CA GLU A 502 -7.82 0.27 23.81
C GLU A 502 -8.00 1.13 25.09
N HIS A 503 -9.06 0.88 25.85
CA HIS A 503 -9.23 1.53 27.15
C HIS A 503 -8.06 1.20 28.10
N VAL A 504 -7.66 -0.07 28.18
CA VAL A 504 -6.47 -0.46 28.95
C VAL A 504 -5.21 0.26 28.46
N GLN A 505 -5.02 0.37 27.14
CA GLN A 505 -3.86 1.07 26.58
C GLN A 505 -3.87 2.57 26.86
N VAL A 506 -5.03 3.22 26.94
CA VAL A 506 -5.12 4.62 27.39
C VAL A 506 -4.84 4.75 28.88
N ASP A 507 -5.42 3.86 29.68
CA ASP A 507 -5.20 3.85 31.14
C ASP A 507 -3.72 3.61 31.49
N GLU A 508 -2.96 2.84 30.70
CA GLU A 508 -1.54 2.63 30.85
C GLU A 508 -0.69 3.89 30.59
N ILE A 509 -1.22 4.92 29.94
CA ILE A 509 -0.50 6.19 29.71
C ILE A 509 -0.35 6.97 31.04
N LEU A 510 -1.37 6.97 31.89
CA LEU A 510 -1.34 7.74 33.14
C LEU A 510 -0.16 7.38 34.05
N PRO A 511 0.09 6.11 34.41
CA PRO A 511 1.27 5.78 35.25
C PRO A 511 2.61 6.11 34.57
N GLN A 512 2.67 6.15 33.23
CA GLN A 512 3.86 6.60 32.51
C GLN A 512 4.08 8.10 32.68
N LEU A 513 3.01 8.91 32.60
CA LEU A 513 3.08 10.35 32.84
C LEU A 513 3.34 10.68 34.30
N GLU A 514 2.81 9.89 35.25
CA GLU A 514 3.20 10.04 36.66
C GLU A 514 4.71 9.82 36.87
N ALA A 515 5.30 8.85 36.16
CA ALA A 515 6.74 8.64 36.20
C ALA A 515 7.52 9.83 35.59
N VAL A 516 6.98 10.46 34.53
CA VAL A 516 7.55 11.69 33.94
C VAL A 516 7.54 12.84 34.95
N VAL A 517 6.41 13.09 35.60
CA VAL A 517 6.28 14.17 36.60
C VAL A 517 7.21 13.91 37.82
N ARG A 518 7.34 12.65 38.26
CA ARG A 518 8.33 12.30 39.31
C ARG A 518 9.79 12.53 38.89
N TYR A 519 10.10 12.27 37.61
CA TYR A 519 11.41 12.56 37.05
C TYR A 519 11.69 14.06 37.01
N GLU A 520 10.70 14.86 36.58
CA GLU A 520 10.80 16.33 36.52
C GLU A 520 11.06 16.98 37.86
N ALA A 521 10.57 16.41 38.96
CA ALA A 521 10.78 16.92 40.31
C ALA A 521 12.25 17.07 40.68
N GLY A 522 13.13 16.19 40.13
CA GLY A 522 14.57 16.23 40.36
C GLY A 522 15.39 16.72 39.17
N ALA A 523 14.77 17.03 38.03
CA ALA A 523 15.49 17.35 36.81
C ALA A 523 15.46 18.87 36.48
N LEU A 524 16.49 19.32 35.76
CA LEU A 524 16.61 20.67 35.18
C LEU A 524 16.50 21.85 36.16
N ALA A 525 16.72 21.66 37.45
CA ALA A 525 16.89 22.82 38.32
C ALA A 525 18.14 23.65 37.89
N PRO A 526 18.08 24.98 37.79
CA PRO A 526 17.01 25.89 38.25
C PRO A 526 15.97 26.28 37.20
N PHE A 527 15.93 25.64 36.02
CA PHE A 527 15.02 25.97 34.93
C PHE A 527 13.56 25.68 35.29
N ALA A 528 12.64 26.50 34.79
CA ALA A 528 11.20 26.34 34.95
C ALA A 528 10.46 26.54 33.62
N PRO A 529 9.37 25.80 33.35
CA PRO A 529 8.55 26.01 32.15
C PRO A 529 8.10 27.46 32.01
N ALA A 530 8.51 28.13 30.95
CA ALA A 530 8.17 29.50 30.65
C ALA A 530 7.31 29.67 29.40
N TYR A 531 7.58 28.87 28.37
CA TYR A 531 6.81 28.88 27.15
C TYR A 531 6.38 27.44 26.80
N LEU A 532 5.09 27.28 26.58
CA LEU A 532 4.46 26.02 26.24
C LEU A 532 3.81 26.15 24.88
N GLU A 533 4.01 25.15 24.00
CA GLU A 533 3.44 25.14 22.65
C GLU A 533 3.77 26.44 21.86
N TYR A 534 5.00 26.93 21.99
CA TYR A 534 5.43 28.17 21.37
C TYR A 534 5.53 28.05 19.86
N SER A 535 4.67 28.77 19.13
CA SER A 535 4.55 28.68 17.67
C SER A 535 5.38 29.73 16.95
N PHE A 536 6.19 29.31 15.98
CA PHE A 536 6.87 30.20 15.03
C PHE A 536 5.99 30.66 13.86
N ASN A 537 4.80 30.11 13.70
CA ASN A 537 3.94 30.41 12.56
C ASN A 537 3.53 31.90 12.54
N GLY A 538 3.88 32.57 11.47
CA GLY A 538 3.54 34.00 11.28
C GLY A 538 4.45 34.98 11.99
N LEU A 539 5.47 34.55 12.74
CA LEU A 539 6.39 35.46 13.47
C LEU A 539 7.58 35.92 12.61
N GLY A 540 7.72 35.45 11.36
CA GLY A 540 8.80 35.86 10.49
C GLY A 540 10.18 35.31 10.88
N VAL A 541 10.23 34.28 11.73
CA VAL A 541 11.48 33.63 12.13
C VAL A 541 12.06 32.85 10.94
N GLU A 542 13.35 33.03 10.72
CA GLU A 542 14.10 32.33 9.68
C GLU A 542 15.10 31.35 10.32
N TYR A 543 15.31 30.25 9.66
CA TYR A 543 16.35 29.27 9.96
C TYR A 543 17.01 28.80 8.66
N ALA A 544 18.32 28.77 8.64
CA ALA A 544 19.09 28.46 7.43
C ALA A 544 18.67 29.32 6.23
N GLY A 545 18.35 30.60 6.43
CA GLY A 545 17.91 31.56 5.41
C GLY A 545 16.50 31.31 4.85
N ARG A 546 15.68 30.51 5.52
CA ARG A 546 14.32 30.17 5.07
C ARG A 546 13.28 30.34 6.16
N PRO A 547 12.01 30.70 5.80
CA PRO A 547 10.96 30.87 6.77
C PRO A 547 10.72 29.58 7.56
N LEU A 548 10.85 29.66 8.87
CA LEU A 548 10.59 28.56 9.80
C LEU A 548 9.15 28.65 10.31
N GLY A 549 8.46 27.52 10.31
CA GLY A 549 7.20 27.30 10.98
C GLY A 549 7.31 26.17 12.00
N GLY A 550 6.19 25.85 12.60
CA GLY A 550 6.12 24.79 13.60
C GLY A 550 6.02 25.32 15.01
N ARG A 551 6.20 24.44 16.00
CA ARG A 551 5.90 24.72 17.39
C ARG A 551 6.86 23.95 18.29
N ILE A 552 7.38 24.64 19.31
CA ILE A 552 8.17 24.03 20.38
C ILE A 552 7.22 23.56 21.47
N ASP A 553 7.33 22.33 21.92
CA ASP A 553 6.44 21.81 22.94
C ASP A 553 6.64 22.51 24.29
N ARG A 554 7.88 22.73 24.70
CA ARG A 554 8.21 23.38 25.96
C ARG A 554 9.59 24.07 25.93
N VAL A 555 9.65 25.28 26.49
CA VAL A 555 10.89 26.00 26.77
C VAL A 555 10.96 26.31 28.25
N ASP A 556 11.96 25.78 28.93
CA ASP A 556 12.24 26.11 30.32
C ASP A 556 13.29 27.21 30.39
N VAL A 557 13.10 28.18 31.25
CA VAL A 557 13.99 29.34 31.38
C VAL A 557 14.39 29.51 32.85
N ASP A 558 15.62 29.92 33.07
CA ASP A 558 16.13 30.26 34.40
C ASP A 558 16.11 31.78 34.67
N ALA A 559 16.55 32.18 35.85
CA ALA A 559 16.57 33.56 36.28
C ALA A 559 17.50 34.48 35.44
N GLU A 560 18.49 33.89 34.78
CA GLU A 560 19.47 34.57 33.94
C GLU A 560 19.01 34.67 32.46
N GLY A 561 17.84 34.12 32.10
CA GLY A 561 17.32 34.13 30.74
C GLY A 561 17.91 33.07 29.83
N ARG A 562 18.62 32.08 30.41
CA ARG A 562 19.10 30.92 29.69
C ARG A 562 17.96 29.91 29.49
N ALA A 563 17.91 29.24 28.36
CA ALA A 563 16.77 28.40 27.96
C ALA A 563 17.15 26.97 27.63
N MET A 564 16.27 26.05 28.03
CA MET A 564 16.28 24.63 27.63
C MET A 564 15.08 24.36 26.73
N VAL A 565 15.31 23.96 25.49
CA VAL A 565 14.26 23.52 24.55
C VAL A 565 13.98 22.05 24.80
N ILE A 566 12.72 21.70 25.01
CA ILE A 566 12.29 20.33 25.30
C ILE A 566 11.20 19.93 24.31
N ASP A 567 11.42 18.77 23.67
CA ASP A 567 10.50 18.15 22.73
C ASP A 567 10.07 16.77 23.29
N TYR A 568 8.77 16.58 23.50
CA TYR A 568 8.24 15.34 24.03
C TYR A 568 8.16 14.25 22.98
N LYS A 569 8.61 13.06 23.31
CA LYS A 569 8.53 11.88 22.44
C LYS A 569 7.91 10.69 23.15
N HIS A 570 6.72 10.27 22.74
CA HIS A 570 6.05 9.10 23.31
C HIS A 570 6.60 7.81 22.71
N ARG A 571 7.89 7.51 22.99
CA ARG A 571 8.64 6.32 22.54
C ARG A 571 9.38 5.66 23.72
N MET A 572 9.49 4.32 23.65
CA MET A 572 10.22 3.54 24.67
C MET A 572 11.75 3.61 24.53
N ASP A 573 12.24 3.69 23.30
CA ASP A 573 13.67 3.69 23.04
C ASP A 573 14.26 5.07 23.22
N VAL A 574 14.75 5.33 24.41
CA VAL A 574 15.43 6.58 24.77
C VAL A 574 16.77 6.72 24.04
N ASN A 575 17.39 5.62 23.65
CA ASN A 575 18.69 5.65 22.97
C ASN A 575 18.54 6.11 21.51
N ALA A 576 17.35 6.02 20.95
CA ALA A 576 17.05 6.59 19.63
C ALA A 576 17.30 8.10 19.54
N PHE A 577 17.30 8.82 20.70
CA PHE A 577 17.52 10.27 20.76
C PHE A 577 18.92 10.66 21.25
N LYS A 578 19.82 9.70 21.39
CA LYS A 578 21.24 10.03 21.57
C LYS A 578 21.77 10.62 20.27
N LEU A 579 22.41 11.74 20.37
CA LEU A 579 23.21 12.24 19.25
C LEU A 579 24.26 11.19 18.88
N ALA A 580 24.44 10.91 17.60
CA ALA A 580 25.29 9.84 17.12
C ALA A 580 26.70 9.96 17.70
N ASP A 581 27.20 8.88 18.33
CA ASP A 581 28.58 8.81 18.75
C ASP A 581 29.47 8.42 17.57
N PRO A 582 30.46 9.24 17.19
CA PRO A 582 31.32 8.95 16.04
C PRO A 582 32.02 7.60 16.14
N THR A 583 32.30 7.12 17.36
CA THR A 583 32.90 5.79 17.58
C THR A 583 31.93 4.65 17.34
N VAL A 584 30.66 4.85 17.64
CA VAL A 584 29.57 3.92 17.34
C VAL A 584 29.22 3.99 15.85
N ALA A 585 29.21 5.19 15.28
CA ALA A 585 28.94 5.43 13.86
C ALA A 585 29.90 4.65 12.94
N LYS A 586 31.19 4.55 13.29
CA LYS A 586 32.16 3.74 12.55
C LYS A 586 31.83 2.24 12.55
N ARG A 587 31.18 1.76 13.60
CA ARG A 587 30.86 0.34 13.78
C ARG A 587 29.61 -0.08 13.00
N ASP A 588 28.66 0.83 12.84
CA ASP A 588 27.36 0.58 12.20
C ASP A 588 27.26 1.11 10.77
N GLY A 589 28.39 1.55 10.17
CA GLY A 589 28.42 2.08 8.80
C GLY A 589 27.82 3.47 8.63
N ALA A 590 27.61 4.20 9.73
CA ALA A 590 27.17 5.60 9.68
C ALA A 590 28.31 6.53 9.23
N VAL A 591 27.95 7.71 8.73
CA VAL A 591 28.87 8.70 8.20
C VAL A 591 29.94 9.06 9.23
N PRO A 592 31.23 9.01 8.89
CA PRO A 592 32.31 9.39 9.79
C PRO A 592 32.18 10.82 10.30
N ALA A 593 32.63 11.07 11.51
CA ALA A 593 32.63 12.42 12.11
C ALA A 593 33.52 13.44 11.35
N ASP A 594 34.32 12.95 10.44
CA ASP A 594 35.15 13.74 9.52
C ASP A 594 34.44 14.16 8.20
N ASP A 595 33.15 13.79 8.06
CA ASP A 595 32.35 14.23 6.92
C ASP A 595 31.83 15.67 7.15
N PRO A 596 32.12 16.62 6.26
CA PRO A 596 31.61 17.99 6.36
C PRO A 596 30.07 18.07 6.33
N ASP A 597 29.40 17.06 5.78
CA ASP A 597 27.93 16.96 5.72
C ASP A 597 27.31 16.16 6.88
N TRP A 598 28.13 15.81 7.89
CA TRP A 598 27.62 15.10 9.07
C TRP A 598 26.57 15.93 9.81
N LEU A 599 25.49 15.26 10.18
CA LEU A 599 24.42 15.75 11.07
C LEU A 599 24.12 14.71 12.13
N PRO A 600 23.71 15.14 13.34
CA PRO A 600 23.11 14.24 14.30
C PRO A 600 21.89 13.53 13.70
N GLU A 601 21.58 12.33 14.19
CA GLU A 601 20.44 11.55 13.70
C GLU A 601 19.10 12.28 13.91
N HIS A 602 18.98 13.02 15.01
CA HIS A 602 17.84 13.87 15.33
C HIS A 602 18.27 15.31 15.48
N THR A 603 17.69 16.20 14.67
CA THR A 603 18.05 17.62 14.62
C THR A 603 16.93 18.56 15.04
N GLN A 604 15.72 18.09 15.25
CA GLN A 604 14.54 18.92 15.51
C GLN A 604 14.71 19.87 16.70
N SER A 605 15.18 19.35 17.84
CA SER A 605 15.41 20.18 19.03
C SER A 605 16.54 21.20 18.86
N LEU A 606 17.59 20.84 18.08
CA LEU A 606 18.71 21.76 17.75
C LEU A 606 18.23 22.90 16.85
N ILE A 607 17.40 22.59 15.85
CA ILE A 607 16.77 23.60 14.96
C ILE A 607 15.95 24.59 15.80
N TYR A 608 15.15 24.09 16.72
CA TYR A 608 14.34 24.93 17.59
C TYR A 608 15.19 25.78 18.55
N ALA A 609 16.26 25.23 19.11
CA ALA A 609 17.16 25.98 19.98
C ALA A 609 17.82 27.16 19.27
N GLN A 610 18.32 26.92 18.04
CA GLN A 610 18.91 27.98 17.23
C GLN A 610 17.85 29.00 16.75
N ALA A 611 16.68 28.54 16.32
CA ALA A 611 15.57 29.41 15.91
C ALA A 611 15.07 30.28 17.06
N LEU A 612 15.09 29.77 18.29
CA LEU A 612 14.70 30.56 19.49
C LEU A 612 15.66 31.73 19.71
N ARG A 613 16.97 31.54 19.47
CA ARG A 613 17.97 32.64 19.54
C ARG A 613 17.70 33.73 18.48
N HIS A 614 17.21 33.34 17.32
CA HIS A 614 16.88 34.25 16.20
C HIS A 614 15.44 34.84 16.31
N SER A 615 14.65 34.39 17.26
CA SER A 615 13.29 34.89 17.47
C SER A 615 13.26 36.25 18.22
N GLU A 616 12.09 36.87 18.26
CA GLU A 616 11.87 38.11 19.06
C GLU A 616 12.12 37.91 20.56
N LEU A 617 12.04 36.67 21.05
CA LEU A 617 12.35 36.33 22.45
C LEU A 617 13.84 36.47 22.76
N ALA A 618 14.70 36.24 21.74
CA ALA A 618 16.17 36.31 21.84
C ALA A 618 16.74 35.61 23.09
N LEU A 619 16.16 34.46 23.46
CA LEU A 619 16.58 33.69 24.62
C LEU A 619 17.94 33.00 24.38
N ASP A 620 18.76 32.93 25.40
CA ASP A 620 20.04 32.25 25.38
C ASP A 620 19.84 30.74 25.52
N ALA A 621 19.55 30.06 24.40
CA ALA A 621 19.34 28.61 24.38
C ALA A 621 20.64 27.88 24.73
N ARG A 622 20.63 27.11 25.81
CA ARG A 622 21.74 26.34 26.36
C ARG A 622 21.53 24.83 26.32
N GLY A 623 20.35 24.38 25.90
CA GLY A 623 20.04 22.98 25.72
C GLY A 623 18.95 22.72 24.71
N ALA A 624 19.06 21.58 24.03
CA ALA A 624 18.17 21.04 23.02
C ALA A 624 17.89 19.57 23.34
N LEU A 625 16.74 19.29 23.91
CA LEU A 625 16.43 18.03 24.58
C LEU A 625 15.24 17.33 23.96
N TYR A 626 15.29 16.01 23.99
CA TYR A 626 14.15 15.12 23.77
C TYR A 626 13.78 14.46 25.09
N PHE A 627 12.50 14.50 25.45
CA PHE A 627 12.01 13.89 26.66
C PHE A 627 11.10 12.69 26.31
N SER A 628 11.56 11.48 26.65
CA SER A 628 10.79 10.25 26.46
C SER A 628 9.71 10.11 27.52
N THR A 629 8.45 10.00 27.10
CA THR A 629 7.28 9.90 27.99
C THR A 629 6.68 8.51 28.05
N LYS A 630 7.23 7.53 27.31
CA LYS A 630 6.70 6.17 27.25
C LYS A 630 7.57 5.21 28.06
N GLY A 631 6.90 4.32 28.83
CA GLY A 631 7.55 3.35 29.68
C GLY A 631 7.75 3.84 31.11
N GLY A 632 8.21 2.96 31.99
CA GLY A 632 8.36 3.25 33.43
C GLY A 632 9.65 3.97 33.83
N ALA A 633 10.52 4.28 32.87
CA ALA A 633 11.82 4.94 33.10
C ALA A 633 11.97 6.14 32.14
N PRO A 634 11.32 7.28 32.43
CA PRO A 634 11.47 8.48 31.63
C PRO A 634 12.91 8.97 31.64
N ALA A 635 13.37 9.54 30.56
CA ALA A 635 14.71 10.10 30.46
C ALA A 635 14.76 11.21 29.40
N MET A 636 15.61 12.19 29.65
CA MET A 636 15.98 13.22 28.69
C MET A 636 17.27 12.83 27.97
N ARG A 637 17.36 13.18 26.70
CA ARG A 637 18.54 13.00 25.85
C ARG A 637 18.66 14.21 24.93
N GLY A 638 19.87 14.48 24.46
CA GLY A 638 20.11 15.58 23.53
C GLY A 638 21.47 16.25 23.78
N ALA A 639 21.54 17.55 23.46
CA ALA A 639 22.70 18.39 23.62
C ALA A 639 22.48 19.46 24.66
N VAL A 640 23.48 19.73 25.48
CA VAL A 640 23.47 20.77 26.50
C VAL A 640 24.85 21.43 26.57
N SER A 641 24.89 22.72 26.85
CA SER A 641 26.10 23.47 27.09
C SER A 641 26.88 22.87 28.25
N GLU A 642 28.22 22.83 28.15
CA GLU A 642 29.10 22.13 29.09
C GLU A 642 28.88 22.56 30.56
N GLU A 643 28.55 23.82 30.81
CA GLU A 643 28.28 24.36 32.14
C GLU A 643 27.12 23.68 32.88
N PHE A 644 26.24 22.96 32.16
CA PHE A 644 25.09 22.28 32.75
C PHE A 644 25.24 20.76 32.82
N VAL A 645 26.37 20.20 32.35
CA VAL A 645 26.52 18.75 32.20
C VAL A 645 27.03 18.06 33.46
N GLU A 646 27.64 18.74 34.36
CA GLU A 646 28.24 18.06 35.52
C GLU A 646 27.24 17.77 36.63
N VAL A 647 27.36 16.68 37.14
CA VAL A 647 28.04 15.52 37.56
C VAL A 647 28.00 15.22 39.08
N GLU A 648 27.36 15.90 39.93
CA GLU A 648 27.17 15.36 41.25
C GLU A 648 25.69 15.11 41.52
N SER A 649 25.45 13.87 41.96
CA SER A 649 24.12 13.39 42.32
C SER A 649 23.48 14.34 43.37
N GLY A 650 22.48 15.09 42.98
CA GLY A 650 21.74 16.01 43.83
C GLY A 650 21.44 17.38 43.20
N ASP A 651 22.11 17.79 42.14
CA ASP A 651 22.02 19.14 41.59
C ASP A 651 20.94 19.33 40.50
N GLY A 652 20.01 18.41 40.38
CA GLY A 652 18.93 18.53 39.38
C GLY A 652 19.38 18.39 37.92
N ARG A 653 20.58 17.91 37.67
CA ARG A 653 21.15 17.72 36.34
C ARG A 653 20.72 16.38 35.74
N VAL A 654 20.58 16.34 34.44
CA VAL A 654 20.05 15.19 33.76
C VAL A 654 21.16 14.25 33.30
N PRO A 655 21.22 13.00 33.81
CA PRO A 655 22.23 12.02 33.41
C PRO A 655 22.15 11.70 31.91
N GLY A 656 23.32 11.56 31.27
CA GLY A 656 23.41 11.09 29.88
C GLY A 656 23.23 12.15 28.81
N LEU A 657 23.19 13.42 29.15
CA LEU A 657 23.30 14.51 28.19
C LEU A 657 24.73 14.59 27.65
N ARG A 658 24.81 14.86 26.36
CA ARG A 658 26.11 14.88 25.68
C ARG A 658 26.64 16.31 25.56
N THR A 659 27.91 16.46 25.89
CA THR A 659 28.72 17.62 25.56
C THR A 659 29.96 17.15 24.79
N GLY A 660 30.56 18.06 24.03
CA GLY A 660 31.74 17.75 23.24
C GLY A 660 31.38 16.95 21.98
N PHE A 661 30.98 17.61 20.93
CA PHE A 661 30.65 17.00 19.64
C PHE A 661 31.90 16.97 18.76
N PRO A 662 32.03 15.96 17.89
CA PRO A 662 33.17 15.90 16.97
C PRO A 662 33.15 17.09 16.02
N ASP A 663 34.30 17.72 15.88
CA ASP A 663 34.53 18.74 14.86
C ASP A 663 35.23 18.09 13.67
N ALA A 664 34.49 17.94 12.57
CA ALA A 664 35.00 17.33 11.34
C ALA A 664 35.92 18.28 10.53
N GLU A 665 35.79 19.58 10.72
CA GLU A 665 36.51 20.58 9.95
C GLU A 665 37.88 20.91 10.57
N HIS A 666 37.95 21.04 11.90
CA HIS A 666 39.17 21.46 12.61
C HIS A 666 39.81 20.36 13.44
N GLY A 667 39.17 19.23 13.59
CA GLY A 667 39.58 18.13 14.46
C GLY A 667 39.38 18.45 15.94
N GLY A 668 38.92 17.46 16.70
CA GLY A 668 38.61 17.64 18.11
C GLY A 668 37.12 17.60 18.43
N THR A 669 36.68 18.43 19.40
CA THR A 669 35.29 18.52 19.82
C THR A 669 34.79 19.96 19.80
N MET A 670 33.59 20.18 19.27
CA MET A 670 32.92 21.49 19.30
C MET A 670 32.01 21.62 20.52
N GLY A 671 31.80 22.84 21.00
CA GLY A 671 30.85 23.15 22.06
C GLY A 671 29.41 23.20 21.54
N PHE A 672 28.46 23.52 22.42
CA PHE A 672 27.04 23.57 22.09
C PHE A 672 26.72 24.67 21.04
N ASP A 673 27.32 25.84 21.17
CA ASP A 673 27.08 26.96 20.24
C ASP A 673 27.61 26.64 18.85
N GLU A 674 28.83 26.10 18.76
CA GLU A 674 29.44 25.66 17.51
C GLU A 674 28.62 24.53 16.84
N LEU A 675 28.06 23.63 17.66
CA LEU A 675 27.15 22.57 17.15
C LEU A 675 25.90 23.17 16.49
N LEU A 676 25.26 24.16 17.12
CA LEU A 676 24.08 24.80 16.57
C LEU A 676 24.39 25.48 15.23
N GLU A 677 25.49 26.22 15.17
CA GLU A 677 25.95 26.90 13.93
C GLU A 677 26.28 25.88 12.83
N ARG A 678 27.00 24.82 13.18
CA ARG A 678 27.39 23.76 12.24
C ARG A 678 26.17 23.04 11.66
N VAL A 679 25.21 22.68 12.51
CA VAL A 679 23.96 22.03 12.08
C VAL A 679 23.18 22.95 11.15
N GLU A 680 23.06 24.25 11.47
CA GLU A 680 22.38 25.22 10.62
C GLU A 680 23.04 25.38 9.25
N GLN A 681 24.37 25.53 9.20
CA GLN A 681 25.13 25.63 7.95
C GLN A 681 25.00 24.38 7.08
N THR A 682 25.06 23.22 7.69
CA THR A 682 24.91 21.94 6.94
C THR A 682 23.48 21.78 6.42
N ILE A 683 22.48 22.12 7.22
CA ILE A 683 21.09 22.11 6.79
C ILE A 683 20.85 23.13 5.67
N ALA A 684 21.46 24.31 5.73
CA ALA A 684 21.35 25.32 4.66
C ALA A 684 21.78 24.75 3.30
N ARG A 685 22.94 24.12 3.24
CA ARG A 685 23.42 23.47 1.98
C ARG A 685 22.47 22.38 1.49
N LYS A 686 21.88 21.59 2.40
CA LYS A 686 20.91 20.55 2.01
C LYS A 686 19.59 21.16 1.53
N LEU A 687 19.14 22.27 2.11
CA LEU A 687 17.94 22.98 1.66
C LEU A 687 18.16 23.68 0.32
N ASP A 688 19.39 24.08 -0.03
CA ASP A 688 19.75 24.55 -1.38
C ASP A 688 19.49 23.45 -2.42
N ALA A 689 19.83 22.20 -2.09
CA ALA A 689 19.52 21.06 -2.96
C ALA A 689 18.01 20.84 -3.12
N LEU A 690 17.21 21.02 -2.03
CA LEU A 690 15.76 20.98 -2.13
C LEU A 690 15.20 22.05 -3.07
N GLU A 691 15.73 23.25 -3.01
CA GLU A 691 15.33 24.37 -3.90
C GLU A 691 15.76 24.12 -5.35
N ALA A 692 16.82 23.35 -5.56
CA ALA A 692 17.21 22.84 -6.87
C ALA A 692 16.35 21.65 -7.35
N GLY A 693 15.46 21.12 -6.49
CA GLY A 693 14.50 20.07 -6.82
C GLY A 693 14.91 18.66 -6.42
N ASP A 694 15.99 18.49 -5.66
CA ASP A 694 16.42 17.15 -5.22
C ASP A 694 15.42 16.51 -4.25
N VAL A 695 14.82 15.42 -4.70
CA VAL A 695 13.95 14.53 -3.93
C VAL A 695 14.41 13.08 -4.05
N SER A 696 15.70 12.88 -4.24
CA SER A 696 16.30 11.55 -4.36
C SER A 696 16.22 10.76 -3.05
N ALA A 697 16.26 9.44 -3.17
CA ALA A 697 16.33 8.57 -2.01
C ALA A 697 17.71 8.63 -1.37
N ALA A 698 17.77 8.75 -0.04
CA ALA A 698 19.05 8.73 0.66
C ALA A 698 19.74 7.37 0.50
N GLU A 699 21.00 7.39 0.07
CA GLU A 699 21.86 6.21 -0.06
C GLU A 699 22.66 5.94 1.23
N LYS A 700 22.04 6.09 2.41
CA LYS A 700 22.77 5.76 3.65
C LYS A 700 22.75 4.25 3.90
N PRO A 701 23.92 3.61 4.16
CA PRO A 701 23.96 2.25 4.67
C PRO A 701 23.14 2.16 5.96
N GLY A 702 22.11 1.34 5.96
CA GLY A 702 21.22 1.16 7.13
C GLY A 702 19.98 2.06 7.17
N ALA A 703 19.92 3.17 6.46
CA ALA A 703 18.71 3.97 6.32
C ALA A 703 17.77 3.33 5.28
N ARG A 704 16.73 2.64 5.75
CA ARG A 704 15.68 2.13 4.86
C ARG A 704 14.73 3.27 4.54
N CYS A 705 14.80 3.77 3.31
CA CYS A 705 13.72 4.60 2.79
C CYS A 705 12.44 3.74 2.72
N ALA A 706 11.41 4.06 3.52
CA ALA A 706 10.16 3.30 3.58
C ALA A 706 9.53 3.18 2.18
N PHE A 707 9.54 4.24 1.40
CA PHE A 707 8.97 4.26 0.05
C PHE A 707 9.81 3.51 -0.99
N ASN A 708 11.09 3.34 -0.77
CA ASN A 708 11.95 2.53 -1.60
C ASN A 708 11.72 1.03 -1.44
N HIS A 709 11.27 0.62 -0.25
CA HIS A 709 11.02 -0.77 0.08
C HIS A 709 9.61 -1.20 -0.33
N ASP A 710 8.64 -0.31 -0.19
CA ASP A 710 7.23 -0.58 -0.44
C ASP A 710 6.84 -0.36 -1.91
N LEU A 711 7.55 0.51 -2.61
CA LEU A 711 7.41 0.75 -4.06
C LEU A 711 8.35 -0.12 -4.91
N GLY A 712 8.74 -1.28 -4.45
CA GLY A 712 9.76 -2.19 -4.97
C GLY A 712 9.73 -2.56 -6.47
N PHE A 713 8.94 -1.85 -7.28
CA PHE A 713 8.96 -1.89 -8.73
C PHE A 713 10.04 -0.96 -9.33
N GLU A 714 10.58 0.00 -8.57
CA GLU A 714 11.53 0.98 -9.07
C GLU A 714 13.00 0.55 -8.99
N ARG A 715 13.33 -0.48 -8.19
CA ARG A 715 14.71 -0.88 -7.89
C ARG A 715 15.06 -2.35 -8.02
N ARG A 716 14.29 -3.14 -8.75
CA ARG A 716 14.57 -4.58 -8.81
C ARG A 716 15.76 -4.99 -9.67
N ASP A 717 16.52 -4.08 -10.25
CA ASP A 717 17.61 -4.41 -11.16
C ASP A 717 18.84 -3.50 -11.00
N ALA A 718 19.25 -3.23 -9.77
CA ALA A 718 20.60 -2.76 -9.52
C ALA A 718 21.52 -3.91 -9.14
#